data_7c68101d0438d854546a176adc750801
#
_entry.id   7c68101d0438d854546a176adc750801
#
_cell.length_a   1.000
_cell.length_b   1.000
_cell.length_c   1.000
_cell.angle_alpha   90.00
_cell.angle_beta   90.00
_cell.angle_gamma   90.00
#
_symmetry.space_group_name_H-M   'P 1'
#
loop_
_entity.id
_entity.type
_entity.pdbx_description
1 polymer ?
#
loop_
_entity_poly.entity_id
_entity_poly.type
_entity_poly.pdbx_seq_one_letter_code
_entity_poly.pdbx_strand_id
1 'polypeptide(L)'
;MINQTISHYRITGQLGSGGMGVVYEAEDLNLGRKVALKFLPPQLSRDQNALDRFLLEARTASALSHPNICTIYAVEKTGDGAELQSFIAMELLQGQNLDQKLISGPLPVGPLLEVAIQLADALDAAHAKGIIHRDIKPANIFMTARGQAKVLDFGLAKLTRPEMQMETIGATQDSPSLKHLTSPGATVGTISYMSPEQARGEELDMRTDLFSLGTVIYQMATGKLPFSGATSAVVFHAILELDPVSPRQLNATLPPKLQEIVEKLLEKDRDLRYQSAADLRGDLKRLKRDVESGRKSVAASLAAAIPDAAGVSGSGASLASAPGSGSSQSSAVVAAASRHKLGTSFSVLLGILVLLAAGYGIYSLLMRHPMRPFRNFTVTKLTEEGSAALVAISPDGKYILSLMRDRNGLASLWLRNVPTNSNTQVQPPADVYYNGLRFSPDGNYLYFVRSDPGNAELKYLYRAPLLGGTAEKLAEDVDSDVTFSPDGRKLAFMRFDNPDPGKYRLIVRSLDSGEETVLTSGAIAQGLFNPAWSPDGRTILCVVNQPGDALTGLMAVSTSDGRQHLILSADSALANPTWLPEGRGLLVIDRGRASNFTQFQVAFVVYPDGQMEPVTRDTNNYSGLSVSANGQVLATVLSEDRWNLELMSGGSAGADVRQIAPASAFTNFSWTHDGRLIHDKDNKLHWINPDSGAKGAFATLEDSADGDPWECADGRYVVSLLGLHGGKGSQNVWRADVSGGNLKQLTQGKADSLPVCAPDSRSVYYMDGNGIVMQVPIEGGASRIVSEVSASGFFDVSPDGRTLAFGTVDHAAGHQEKIALVAAATGVTIRVVAFQRPRVTNLIRFSRDGKSLIYTIRENGVDNLWQQPLDGSAGKQLTSFQAEHIWDFHWSPDGSKLAMVRGHTDSDVVLMRDAQP
;
A
#
# COMPACT_ATOMS: atom_id res chain seq x y z
N MET A 1 -6.98 -29.08 -31.18
CA MET A 1 -5.72 -29.34 -31.91
C MET A 1 -5.46 -30.83 -32.21
N ILE A 2 -6.13 -31.82 -31.60
CA ILE A 2 -5.92 -33.25 -31.89
C ILE A 2 -6.28 -33.55 -33.34
N ASN A 3 -5.45 -34.34 -34.04
CA ASN A 3 -5.50 -34.65 -35.46
C ASN A 3 -5.19 -33.49 -36.43
N GLN A 4 -4.71 -32.37 -35.93
CA GLN A 4 -4.19 -31.27 -36.77
C GLN A 4 -2.70 -31.46 -37.02
N THR A 5 -2.24 -31.01 -38.20
CA THR A 5 -0.81 -30.96 -38.52
C THR A 5 -0.35 -29.49 -38.38
N ILE A 6 0.67 -29.28 -37.54
CA ILE A 6 1.26 -27.97 -37.25
C ILE A 6 2.72 -28.04 -37.70
N SER A 7 3.13 -27.18 -38.66
CA SER A 7 4.40 -27.34 -39.37
C SER A 7 4.49 -28.77 -39.97
N HIS A 8 5.46 -29.55 -39.53
CA HIS A 8 5.62 -30.97 -39.93
C HIS A 8 5.31 -31.95 -38.79
N TYR A 9 4.58 -31.51 -37.76
CA TYR A 9 4.17 -32.35 -36.62
C TYR A 9 2.67 -32.62 -36.63
N ARG A 10 2.27 -33.87 -36.64
CA ARG A 10 0.89 -34.31 -36.52
C ARG A 10 0.55 -34.59 -35.06
N ILE A 11 -0.36 -33.82 -34.48
CA ILE A 11 -0.79 -33.98 -33.08
C ILE A 11 -1.64 -35.24 -32.95
N THR A 12 -1.18 -36.16 -32.07
CA THR A 12 -1.83 -37.44 -31.82
C THR A 12 -2.61 -37.50 -30.51
N GLY A 13 -2.25 -36.66 -29.50
CA GLY A 13 -2.91 -36.63 -28.20
C GLY A 13 -2.52 -35.44 -27.35
N GLN A 14 -3.21 -35.24 -26.24
CA GLN A 14 -2.85 -34.24 -25.25
C GLN A 14 -2.20 -34.94 -24.05
N LEU A 15 -1.00 -34.53 -23.66
CA LEU A 15 -0.25 -35.10 -22.53
C LEU A 15 -0.54 -34.37 -21.21
N GLY A 16 -0.80 -33.04 -21.27
CA GLY A 16 -1.08 -32.24 -20.08
C GLY A 16 -1.39 -30.79 -20.39
N SER A 17 -1.98 -30.09 -19.43
CA SER A 17 -2.22 -28.65 -19.49
C SER A 17 -1.97 -28.05 -18.11
N GLY A 18 -1.37 -26.86 -18.06
CA GLY A 18 -1.05 -26.14 -16.81
C GLY A 18 -0.74 -24.68 -17.05
N GLY A 19 -0.34 -23.96 -16.01
CA GLY A 19 -0.06 -22.53 -16.05
C GLY A 19 1.06 -22.11 -17.03
N MET A 20 1.90 -23.07 -17.49
CA MET A 20 3.00 -22.85 -18.45
C MET A 20 2.66 -23.29 -19.87
N GLY A 21 1.40 -23.58 -20.17
CA GLY A 21 0.93 -23.96 -21.51
C GLY A 21 0.36 -25.36 -21.58
N VAL A 22 0.13 -25.83 -22.81
CA VAL A 22 -0.42 -27.16 -23.12
C VAL A 22 0.64 -27.99 -23.80
N VAL A 23 0.78 -29.25 -23.39
CA VAL A 23 1.71 -30.22 -23.98
C VAL A 23 0.94 -31.27 -24.73
N TYR A 24 1.31 -31.50 -26.02
CA TYR A 24 0.72 -32.48 -26.88
C TYR A 24 1.72 -33.57 -27.26
N GLU A 25 1.26 -34.79 -27.45
CA GLU A 25 1.95 -35.85 -28.19
C GLU A 25 1.78 -35.60 -29.68
N ALA A 26 2.84 -35.65 -30.43
CA ALA A 26 2.81 -35.52 -31.88
C ALA A 26 3.79 -36.46 -32.56
N GLU A 27 3.55 -36.72 -33.85
CA GLU A 27 4.46 -37.41 -34.75
C GLU A 27 5.17 -36.40 -35.66
N ASP A 28 6.50 -36.42 -35.62
CA ASP A 28 7.36 -35.69 -36.55
C ASP A 28 7.33 -36.41 -37.90
N LEU A 29 6.63 -35.85 -38.88
CA LEU A 29 6.42 -36.45 -40.18
C LEU A 29 7.70 -36.49 -41.04
N ASN A 30 8.70 -35.64 -40.73
CA ASN A 30 9.94 -35.62 -41.47
C ASN A 30 10.89 -36.74 -41.00
N LEU A 31 10.89 -37.04 -39.69
CA LEU A 31 11.81 -38.00 -39.09
C LEU A 31 11.14 -39.28 -38.61
N GLY A 32 9.80 -39.41 -38.73
CA GLY A 32 9.04 -40.62 -38.37
C GLY A 32 9.14 -40.95 -36.86
N ARG A 33 9.28 -39.98 -35.99
CA ARG A 33 9.43 -40.20 -34.55
C ARG A 33 8.35 -39.51 -33.76
N LYS A 34 8.03 -40.03 -32.56
CA LYS A 34 7.15 -39.34 -31.61
C LYS A 34 7.89 -38.28 -30.83
N VAL A 35 7.26 -37.12 -30.62
CA VAL A 35 7.77 -35.95 -29.93
C VAL A 35 6.70 -35.40 -28.99
N ALA A 36 7.11 -34.59 -27.98
CA ALA A 36 6.22 -33.76 -27.19
C ALA A 36 6.31 -32.31 -27.71
N LEU A 37 5.14 -31.71 -27.97
CA LEU A 37 5.04 -30.29 -28.36
C LEU A 37 4.47 -29.48 -27.19
N LYS A 38 5.25 -28.54 -26.64
CA LYS A 38 4.83 -27.63 -25.58
C LYS A 38 4.51 -26.27 -26.18
N PHE A 39 3.22 -25.90 -26.15
CA PHE A 39 2.75 -24.61 -26.65
C PHE A 39 2.77 -23.55 -25.55
N LEU A 40 3.20 -22.36 -25.89
CA LEU A 40 3.16 -21.20 -25.01
C LEU A 40 1.72 -20.73 -24.78
N PRO A 41 1.42 -20.18 -23.58
CA PRO A 41 0.15 -19.50 -23.35
C PRO A 41 -0.04 -18.33 -24.32
N PRO A 42 -1.29 -18.09 -24.81
CA PRO A 42 -1.55 -17.03 -25.81
C PRO A 42 -1.15 -15.62 -25.35
N GLN A 43 -1.16 -15.37 -24.03
CA GLN A 43 -0.75 -14.07 -23.47
C GLN A 43 0.75 -13.78 -23.67
N LEU A 44 1.61 -14.80 -23.60
CA LEU A 44 3.05 -14.69 -23.82
C LEU A 44 3.43 -14.63 -25.30
N SER A 45 2.60 -15.15 -26.17
CA SER A 45 2.82 -15.10 -27.63
C SER A 45 2.58 -13.70 -28.21
N ARG A 46 1.93 -12.80 -27.49
CA ARG A 46 1.64 -11.41 -27.90
C ARG A 46 2.72 -10.40 -27.50
N ASP A 47 3.59 -10.75 -26.55
CA ASP A 47 4.71 -9.90 -26.13
C ASP A 47 5.98 -10.33 -26.88
N GLN A 48 6.39 -9.51 -27.86
CA GLN A 48 7.56 -9.78 -28.69
C GLN A 48 8.85 -9.92 -27.87
N ASN A 49 9.04 -9.11 -26.84
CA ASN A 49 10.24 -9.14 -26.00
C ASN A 49 10.28 -10.38 -25.10
N ALA A 50 9.13 -10.84 -24.59
CA ALA A 50 9.01 -12.07 -23.84
C ALA A 50 9.26 -13.28 -24.75
N LEU A 51 8.76 -13.23 -25.98
CA LEU A 51 8.94 -14.25 -26.98
C LEU A 51 10.40 -14.40 -27.44
N ASP A 52 11.09 -13.30 -27.70
CA ASP A 52 12.49 -13.32 -28.15
C ASP A 52 13.43 -13.84 -27.07
N ARG A 53 13.18 -13.50 -25.81
CA ARG A 53 13.89 -14.07 -24.65
C ARG A 53 13.64 -15.58 -24.52
N PHE A 54 12.40 -16.02 -24.65
CA PHE A 54 12.05 -17.44 -24.64
C PHE A 54 12.79 -18.22 -25.75
N LEU A 55 12.83 -17.68 -26.94
CA LEU A 55 13.53 -18.28 -28.06
C LEU A 55 15.04 -18.39 -27.81
N LEU A 56 15.61 -17.37 -27.16
CA LEU A 56 17.03 -17.34 -26.79
C LEU A 56 17.33 -18.39 -25.71
N GLU A 57 16.52 -18.45 -24.65
CA GLU A 57 16.68 -19.41 -23.55
C GLU A 57 16.46 -20.85 -24.02
N ALA A 58 15.45 -21.09 -24.85
CA ALA A 58 15.21 -22.40 -25.44
C ALA A 58 16.33 -22.85 -26.38
N ARG A 59 16.95 -21.91 -27.13
CA ARG A 59 18.14 -22.18 -27.93
C ARG A 59 19.34 -22.52 -27.05
N THR A 60 19.53 -21.81 -25.95
CA THR A 60 20.62 -22.08 -24.99
C THR A 60 20.44 -23.47 -24.35
N ALA A 61 19.21 -23.81 -23.94
CA ALA A 61 18.89 -25.12 -23.40
C ALA A 61 19.01 -26.26 -24.44
N SER A 62 18.77 -25.98 -25.73
CA SER A 62 18.93 -26.98 -26.81
C SER A 62 20.41 -27.39 -27.02
N ALA A 63 21.37 -26.58 -26.55
CA ALA A 63 22.79 -26.93 -26.56
C ALA A 63 23.18 -27.99 -25.51
N LEU A 64 22.27 -28.34 -24.58
CA LEU A 64 22.46 -29.37 -23.57
C LEU A 64 22.10 -30.75 -24.13
N SER A 65 23.12 -31.59 -24.36
CA SER A 65 22.93 -33.01 -24.69
C SER A 65 23.45 -33.85 -23.51
N HIS A 66 22.56 -34.37 -22.70
CA HIS A 66 22.92 -35.18 -21.52
C HIS A 66 21.83 -36.23 -21.23
N PRO A 67 22.16 -37.44 -20.80
CA PRO A 67 21.17 -38.52 -20.59
C PRO A 67 20.12 -38.17 -19.53
N ASN A 68 20.46 -37.31 -18.55
CA ASN A 68 19.53 -36.88 -17.47
C ASN A 68 18.94 -35.51 -17.70
N ILE A 69 18.97 -34.96 -18.93
CA ILE A 69 18.29 -33.72 -19.34
C ILE A 69 17.33 -34.04 -20.48
N CYS A 70 16.15 -33.47 -20.48
CA CYS A 70 15.19 -33.61 -21.58
C CYS A 70 15.71 -32.90 -22.83
N THR A 71 15.81 -33.60 -23.95
CA THR A 71 16.36 -33.06 -25.19
C THR A 71 15.33 -32.17 -25.91
N ILE A 72 15.71 -30.92 -26.18
CA ILE A 72 14.95 -30.01 -27.04
C ILE A 72 15.40 -30.21 -28.48
N TYR A 73 14.47 -30.54 -29.39
CA TYR A 73 14.75 -30.78 -30.80
C TYR A 73 14.63 -29.53 -31.67
N ALA A 74 13.56 -28.73 -31.45
CA ALA A 74 13.31 -27.51 -32.21
C ALA A 74 12.48 -26.51 -31.43
N VAL A 75 12.55 -25.26 -31.82
CA VAL A 75 11.68 -24.16 -31.36
C VAL A 75 11.12 -23.53 -32.60
N GLU A 76 9.81 -23.61 -32.80
CA GLU A 76 9.14 -23.18 -33.99
C GLU A 76 7.98 -22.23 -33.72
N LYS A 77 7.57 -21.52 -34.80
CA LYS A 77 6.40 -20.63 -34.80
C LYS A 77 5.40 -21.13 -35.84
N THR A 78 4.13 -21.05 -35.55
CA THR A 78 3.05 -21.38 -36.47
C THR A 78 1.95 -20.34 -36.44
N GLY A 79 1.26 -20.15 -37.58
CA GLY A 79 0.22 -19.12 -37.74
C GLY A 79 0.76 -17.82 -38.31
N ASP A 80 -0.14 -16.98 -38.85
CA ASP A 80 0.17 -15.67 -39.39
C ASP A 80 -0.54 -14.56 -38.58
N GLY A 81 0.11 -13.42 -38.40
CA GLY A 81 -0.46 -12.22 -37.75
C GLY A 81 -0.86 -12.43 -36.30
N ALA A 82 -2.14 -12.21 -35.95
CA ALA A 82 -2.66 -12.28 -34.58
C ALA A 82 -2.79 -13.71 -34.01
N GLU A 83 -2.66 -14.75 -34.84
CA GLU A 83 -2.74 -16.16 -34.45
C GLU A 83 -1.37 -16.83 -34.32
N LEU A 84 -0.29 -16.05 -34.31
CA LEU A 84 1.08 -16.56 -34.17
C LEU A 84 1.23 -17.29 -32.82
N GLN A 85 1.49 -18.59 -32.85
CA GLN A 85 1.79 -19.42 -31.70
C GLN A 85 3.20 -20.00 -31.79
N SER A 86 3.93 -19.94 -30.67
CA SER A 86 5.26 -20.56 -30.58
C SER A 86 5.19 -21.83 -29.75
N PHE A 87 5.94 -22.84 -30.17
CA PHE A 87 6.02 -24.12 -29.46
C PHE A 87 7.44 -24.68 -29.46
N ILE A 88 7.71 -25.54 -28.48
CA ILE A 88 8.95 -26.31 -28.37
C ILE A 88 8.64 -27.76 -28.71
N ALA A 89 9.41 -28.32 -29.63
CA ALA A 89 9.43 -29.74 -29.88
C ALA A 89 10.56 -30.41 -29.06
N MET A 90 10.23 -31.39 -28.26
CA MET A 90 11.14 -32.04 -27.32
C MET A 90 10.91 -33.56 -27.26
N GLU A 91 11.82 -34.24 -26.59
CA GLU A 91 11.80 -35.67 -26.34
C GLU A 91 10.49 -36.10 -25.66
N LEU A 92 9.80 -37.10 -26.25
CA LEU A 92 8.62 -37.71 -25.62
C LEU A 92 9.09 -38.71 -24.56
N LEU A 93 8.79 -38.46 -23.31
CA LEU A 93 9.18 -39.28 -22.16
C LEU A 93 8.01 -40.22 -21.76
N GLN A 94 8.33 -41.44 -21.37
CA GLN A 94 7.38 -42.42 -20.84
C GLN A 94 7.66 -42.69 -19.37
N GLY A 95 6.71 -42.41 -18.48
CA GLY A 95 6.87 -42.54 -17.04
C GLY A 95 5.97 -41.57 -16.28
N GLN A 96 6.44 -41.02 -15.18
CA GLN A 96 5.71 -40.04 -14.34
C GLN A 96 6.67 -39.01 -13.73
N ASN A 97 6.15 -37.87 -13.32
CA ASN A 97 6.95 -36.87 -12.60
C ASN A 97 7.30 -37.34 -11.18
N LEU A 98 8.37 -36.80 -10.61
CA LEU A 98 8.81 -37.17 -9.27
C LEU A 98 7.79 -36.76 -8.19
N ASP A 99 7.03 -35.69 -8.36
CA ASP A 99 5.96 -35.28 -7.44
C ASP A 99 4.86 -36.35 -7.36
N GLN A 100 4.43 -36.90 -8.48
CA GLN A 100 3.47 -38.02 -8.53
C GLN A 100 4.00 -39.27 -7.83
N LYS A 101 5.31 -39.54 -8.00
CA LYS A 101 5.95 -40.66 -7.34
C LYS A 101 6.04 -40.48 -5.82
N LEU A 102 6.24 -39.25 -5.34
CA LEU A 102 6.32 -38.93 -3.92
C LEU A 102 4.95 -38.92 -3.19
N ILE A 103 3.83 -38.96 -3.91
CA ILE A 103 2.49 -39.17 -3.31
C ILE A 103 2.43 -40.49 -2.55
N SER A 104 3.17 -41.52 -3.03
CA SER A 104 3.23 -42.84 -2.38
C SER A 104 4.10 -42.89 -1.14
N GLY A 105 4.78 -41.78 -0.79
CA GLY A 105 5.67 -41.66 0.36
C GLY A 105 7.14 -41.47 -0.02
N PRO A 106 8.05 -41.46 0.97
CA PRO A 106 9.48 -41.23 0.76
C PRO A 106 10.13 -42.42 0.01
N LEU A 107 11.22 -42.11 -0.70
CA LEU A 107 11.94 -43.11 -1.44
C LEU A 107 12.88 -43.90 -0.51
N PRO A 108 13.03 -45.23 -0.74
CA PRO A 108 14.09 -46.00 -0.08
C PRO A 108 15.48 -45.43 -0.39
N VAL A 109 16.43 -45.53 0.52
CA VAL A 109 17.77 -44.90 0.45
C VAL A 109 18.52 -45.24 -0.87
N GLY A 110 18.48 -46.46 -1.34
CA GLY A 110 19.16 -46.87 -2.59
C GLY A 110 18.63 -46.11 -3.81
N PRO A 111 17.31 -46.23 -4.16
CA PRO A 111 16.69 -45.45 -5.22
C PRO A 111 16.83 -43.92 -5.06
N LEU A 112 16.76 -43.39 -3.83
CA LEU A 112 16.97 -41.97 -3.56
C LEU A 112 18.36 -41.52 -4.01
N LEU A 113 19.41 -42.29 -3.61
CA LEU A 113 20.81 -41.93 -3.96
C LEU A 113 21.05 -42.05 -5.49
N GLU A 114 20.39 -42.98 -6.16
CA GLU A 114 20.47 -43.11 -7.61
C GLU A 114 19.88 -41.87 -8.33
N VAL A 115 18.71 -41.44 -7.91
CA VAL A 115 18.05 -40.23 -8.45
C VAL A 115 18.90 -38.97 -8.14
N ALA A 116 19.34 -38.80 -6.88
CA ALA A 116 20.15 -37.64 -6.48
C ALA A 116 21.49 -37.55 -7.26
N ILE A 117 22.17 -38.68 -7.51
CA ILE A 117 23.39 -38.72 -8.32
C ILE A 117 23.11 -38.30 -9.77
N GLN A 118 22.03 -38.79 -10.37
CA GLN A 118 21.64 -38.45 -11.74
C GLN A 118 21.31 -36.95 -11.88
N LEU A 119 20.59 -36.38 -10.90
CA LEU A 119 20.25 -34.96 -10.88
C LEU A 119 21.51 -34.09 -10.71
N ALA A 120 22.41 -34.48 -9.80
CA ALA A 120 23.70 -33.78 -9.64
C ALA A 120 24.54 -33.85 -10.91
N ASP A 121 24.53 -34.97 -11.66
CA ASP A 121 25.22 -35.11 -12.95
C ASP A 121 24.61 -34.22 -14.04
N ALA A 122 23.28 -34.10 -14.08
CA ALA A 122 22.57 -33.20 -15.00
C ALA A 122 22.90 -31.71 -14.72
N LEU A 123 22.89 -31.31 -13.44
CA LEU A 123 23.23 -29.94 -13.04
C LEU A 123 24.71 -29.60 -13.31
N ASP A 124 25.63 -30.55 -13.06
CA ASP A 124 27.05 -30.37 -13.37
C ASP A 124 27.29 -30.09 -14.87
N ALA A 125 26.62 -30.86 -15.74
CA ALA A 125 26.69 -30.66 -17.19
C ALA A 125 26.11 -29.31 -17.65
N ALA A 126 25.03 -28.81 -16.99
CA ALA A 126 24.43 -27.52 -17.30
C ALA A 126 25.30 -26.36 -16.79
N HIS A 127 25.78 -26.45 -15.55
CA HIS A 127 26.61 -25.44 -14.89
C HIS A 127 27.97 -25.27 -15.60
N ALA A 128 28.57 -26.34 -16.13
CA ALA A 128 29.78 -26.29 -16.92
C ALA A 128 29.61 -25.45 -18.22
N LYS A 129 28.38 -25.23 -18.69
CA LYS A 129 28.02 -24.35 -19.83
C LYS A 129 27.48 -23.01 -19.40
N GLY A 130 27.56 -22.68 -18.10
CA GLY A 130 27.04 -21.41 -17.57
C GLY A 130 25.49 -21.34 -17.48
N ILE A 131 24.79 -22.48 -17.59
CA ILE A 131 23.33 -22.55 -17.58
C ILE A 131 22.85 -22.92 -16.18
N ILE A 132 22.05 -22.04 -15.56
CA ILE A 132 21.42 -22.23 -14.24
C ILE A 132 19.95 -22.56 -14.48
N HIS A 133 19.41 -23.57 -13.80
CA HIS A 133 18.02 -24.03 -13.99
C HIS A 133 16.99 -23.12 -13.33
N ARG A 134 17.23 -22.69 -12.09
CA ARG A 134 16.45 -21.72 -11.30
C ARG A 134 15.06 -22.17 -10.83
N ASP A 135 14.58 -23.36 -11.22
CA ASP A 135 13.27 -23.91 -10.84
C ASP A 135 13.33 -25.43 -10.66
N ILE A 136 14.34 -25.93 -9.92
CA ILE A 136 14.45 -27.36 -9.58
C ILE A 136 13.41 -27.72 -8.53
N LYS A 137 12.47 -28.60 -8.93
CA LYS A 137 11.38 -29.13 -8.09
C LYS A 137 10.90 -30.48 -8.62
N PRO A 138 10.19 -31.32 -7.84
CA PRO A 138 9.73 -32.63 -8.28
C PRO A 138 8.87 -32.63 -9.54
N ALA A 139 8.06 -31.58 -9.78
CA ALA A 139 7.25 -31.45 -10.99
C ALA A 139 8.11 -31.29 -12.26
N ASN A 140 9.33 -30.76 -12.16
CA ASN A 140 10.28 -30.59 -13.27
C ASN A 140 11.31 -31.72 -13.34
N ILE A 141 11.10 -32.82 -12.61
CA ILE A 141 11.94 -34.03 -12.64
C ILE A 141 11.08 -35.20 -13.09
N PHE A 142 11.41 -35.78 -14.23
CA PHE A 142 10.67 -36.90 -14.81
C PHE A 142 11.40 -38.21 -14.57
N MET A 143 10.67 -39.19 -14.03
CA MET A 143 11.17 -40.55 -13.80
C MET A 143 10.69 -41.46 -14.91
N THR A 144 11.59 -41.89 -15.77
CA THR A 144 11.26 -42.82 -16.85
C THR A 144 10.91 -44.21 -16.31
N ALA A 145 10.18 -45.00 -17.10
CA ALA A 145 9.83 -46.39 -16.77
C ALA A 145 11.06 -47.27 -16.50
N ARG A 146 12.23 -46.88 -17.01
CA ARG A 146 13.53 -47.56 -16.78
C ARG A 146 14.28 -47.09 -15.53
N GLY A 147 13.69 -46.22 -14.71
CA GLY A 147 14.29 -45.65 -13.49
C GLY A 147 15.30 -44.55 -13.72
N GLN A 148 15.40 -43.98 -14.92
CA GLN A 148 16.24 -42.85 -15.22
C GLN A 148 15.54 -41.53 -14.88
N ALA A 149 16.21 -40.62 -14.15
CA ALA A 149 15.75 -39.29 -13.91
C ALA A 149 16.13 -38.35 -15.06
N LYS A 150 15.19 -37.51 -15.51
CA LYS A 150 15.42 -36.45 -16.50
C LYS A 150 14.91 -35.12 -15.96
N VAL A 151 15.75 -34.10 -16.04
CA VAL A 151 15.40 -32.70 -15.69
C VAL A 151 14.70 -32.07 -16.89
N LEU A 152 13.54 -31.46 -16.63
CA LEU A 152 12.72 -30.75 -17.61
C LEU A 152 12.90 -29.25 -17.47
N ASP A 153 12.53 -28.46 -18.48
CA ASP A 153 12.26 -27.02 -18.45
C ASP A 153 13.42 -26.14 -17.86
N PHE A 154 14.64 -26.29 -18.38
CA PHE A 154 15.75 -25.39 -18.07
C PHE A 154 15.44 -23.94 -18.45
N GLY A 155 15.45 -23.02 -17.46
CA GLY A 155 15.40 -21.56 -17.66
C GLY A 155 14.06 -20.98 -18.16
N LEU A 156 13.08 -21.81 -18.55
CA LEU A 156 11.81 -21.36 -19.15
C LEU A 156 10.90 -20.61 -18.15
N ALA A 157 11.16 -20.68 -16.85
CA ALA A 157 10.35 -20.05 -15.80
C ALA A 157 10.52 -18.51 -15.70
N LYS A 158 11.51 -17.91 -16.38
CA LYS A 158 11.78 -16.47 -16.34
C LYS A 158 10.97 -15.63 -17.34
N LEU A 159 10.12 -16.27 -18.12
CA LEU A 159 9.34 -15.66 -19.21
C LEU A 159 8.19 -14.74 -18.78
N THR A 160 7.95 -14.61 -17.50
CA THR A 160 6.89 -13.75 -16.95
C THR A 160 7.36 -12.38 -16.47
N ARG A 161 8.57 -11.92 -16.87
CA ARG A 161 9.09 -10.61 -16.47
C ARG A 161 9.41 -9.71 -17.65
N PRO A 162 8.81 -8.50 -17.77
CA PRO A 162 9.31 -7.45 -18.64
C PRO A 162 10.55 -6.82 -17.96
N GLU A 163 11.74 -7.05 -18.48
CA GLU A 163 12.91 -6.20 -18.20
C GLU A 163 12.85 -5.01 -19.15
N MET A 164 12.81 -3.80 -18.60
CA MET A 164 13.06 -2.58 -19.37
C MET A 164 14.47 -2.62 -19.98
N GLN A 165 14.55 -2.31 -21.27
CA GLN A 165 15.81 -2.05 -21.96
C GLN A 165 16.54 -0.89 -21.30
N MET A 166 17.74 -1.13 -20.78
CA MET A 166 18.76 -0.09 -20.62
C MET A 166 19.55 0.01 -21.92
N GLU A 167 19.28 1.05 -22.69
CA GLU A 167 20.25 1.54 -23.65
C GLU A 167 21.45 2.13 -22.92
N THR A 168 22.60 1.71 -23.35
CA THR A 168 23.93 2.04 -22.89
C THR A 168 24.16 3.54 -22.82
N ILE A 169 24.43 4.10 -21.63
CA ILE A 169 25.52 5.08 -21.38
C ILE A 169 25.69 5.17 -19.84
N GLY A 170 26.85 4.74 -19.33
CA GLY A 170 27.48 5.20 -18.09
C GLY A 170 26.97 4.62 -16.77
N ALA A 171 27.63 3.58 -16.37
CA ALA A 171 27.87 3.09 -14.99
C ALA A 171 27.15 3.75 -13.81
N THR A 172 26.25 2.99 -13.14
CA THR A 172 26.34 2.67 -11.72
C THR A 172 25.38 1.52 -11.39
N GLN A 173 25.83 0.62 -10.52
CA GLN A 173 25.16 -0.61 -10.10
C GLN A 173 23.86 -0.30 -9.33
N ASP A 174 22.75 -0.89 -9.78
CA ASP A 174 21.62 -1.22 -8.90
C ASP A 174 20.84 -2.40 -9.49
N SER A 175 20.48 -3.34 -8.63
CA SER A 175 20.02 -4.70 -8.92
C SER A 175 18.57 -4.76 -9.45
N PRO A 176 18.22 -5.74 -10.31
CA PRO A 176 16.86 -5.87 -10.85
C PRO A 176 15.90 -6.58 -9.89
N SER A 177 14.74 -5.98 -9.73
CA SER A 177 13.67 -6.32 -8.80
C SER A 177 12.83 -7.56 -9.17
N LEU A 178 12.45 -8.30 -8.14
CA LEU A 178 11.54 -9.48 -8.11
C LEU A 178 10.05 -9.14 -8.35
N LYS A 179 9.66 -8.68 -9.54
CA LYS A 179 8.26 -8.27 -9.79
C LYS A 179 7.28 -9.35 -10.28
N HIS A 180 7.61 -10.63 -10.35
CA HIS A 180 6.66 -11.64 -10.92
C HIS A 180 6.68 -13.04 -10.27
N LEU A 181 6.57 -13.14 -8.96
CA LEU A 181 6.40 -14.45 -8.32
C LEU A 181 4.98 -14.71 -7.77
N THR A 182 4.02 -13.85 -8.10
CA THR A 182 2.63 -13.98 -7.65
C THR A 182 1.63 -13.80 -8.79
N SER A 183 1.75 -14.59 -9.86
CA SER A 183 0.61 -14.79 -10.77
C SER A 183 -0.43 -15.69 -10.10
N PRO A 184 -1.75 -15.47 -10.30
CA PRO A 184 -2.79 -16.36 -9.79
C PRO A 184 -2.60 -17.74 -10.42
N GLY A 185 -2.09 -18.70 -9.65
CA GLY A 185 -1.76 -20.04 -10.10
C GLY A 185 -0.43 -20.61 -9.62
N ALA A 186 0.47 -19.80 -9.02
CA ALA A 186 1.62 -20.34 -8.30
C ALA A 186 1.11 -20.93 -6.97
N THR A 187 0.85 -22.24 -6.97
CA THR A 187 0.50 -22.98 -5.75
C THR A 187 1.61 -22.84 -4.72
N VAL A 188 1.27 -22.75 -3.45
CA VAL A 188 2.17 -22.68 -2.27
C VAL A 188 3.31 -23.71 -2.37
N GLY A 189 3.12 -24.82 -3.09
CA GLY A 189 4.11 -25.85 -3.34
C GLY A 189 5.35 -25.43 -4.14
N THR A 190 5.28 -24.45 -5.04
CA THR A 190 6.42 -24.05 -5.89
C THR A 190 7.45 -23.21 -5.12
N ILE A 191 7.00 -22.39 -4.17
CA ILE A 191 7.85 -21.49 -3.38
C ILE A 191 8.79 -22.26 -2.44
N SER A 192 8.36 -23.43 -1.94
CA SER A 192 9.11 -24.24 -0.97
C SER A 192 10.46 -24.77 -1.46
N TYR A 193 10.74 -24.68 -2.77
CA TYR A 193 12.01 -25.11 -3.35
C TYR A 193 12.97 -23.97 -3.70
N MET A 194 12.58 -22.71 -3.46
CA MET A 194 13.42 -21.55 -3.72
C MET A 194 14.59 -21.49 -2.78
N SER A 195 15.71 -21.00 -3.29
CA SER A 195 16.88 -20.70 -2.45
C SER A 195 16.72 -19.37 -1.71
N PRO A 196 17.46 -19.12 -0.61
CA PRO A 196 17.45 -17.84 0.09
C PRO A 196 17.75 -16.64 -0.82
N GLU A 197 18.72 -16.76 -1.72
CA GLU A 197 19.07 -15.71 -2.68
C GLU A 197 17.97 -15.47 -3.72
N GLN A 198 17.22 -16.51 -4.13
CA GLN A 198 16.00 -16.33 -4.94
C GLN A 198 14.90 -15.63 -4.16
N ALA A 199 14.70 -16.00 -2.91
CA ALA A 199 13.72 -15.39 -2.02
C ALA A 199 14.04 -13.92 -1.72
N ARG A 200 15.34 -13.55 -1.67
CA ARG A 200 15.81 -12.16 -1.49
C ARG A 200 15.89 -11.37 -2.79
N GLY A 201 15.84 -12.02 -3.96
CA GLY A 201 16.01 -11.36 -5.26
C GLY A 201 17.43 -10.97 -5.59
N GLU A 202 18.40 -11.61 -4.98
CA GLU A 202 19.84 -11.42 -5.23
C GLU A 202 20.26 -12.00 -6.58
N GLU A 203 21.47 -11.65 -7.03
CA GLU A 203 22.06 -12.27 -8.21
C GLU A 203 22.27 -13.77 -8.00
N LEU A 204 21.79 -14.56 -8.95
CA LEU A 204 21.74 -16.01 -8.86
C LEU A 204 22.95 -16.65 -9.52
N ASP A 205 23.59 -17.58 -8.83
CA ASP A 205 24.62 -18.45 -9.37
C ASP A 205 24.24 -19.93 -9.30
N MET A 206 25.14 -20.83 -9.71
CA MET A 206 24.89 -22.27 -9.76
C MET A 206 24.51 -22.90 -8.40
N ARG A 207 24.85 -22.27 -7.29
CA ARG A 207 24.56 -22.73 -5.92
C ARG A 207 23.10 -22.65 -5.56
N THR A 208 22.31 -21.82 -6.29
CA THR A 208 20.86 -21.76 -6.21
C THR A 208 20.22 -23.11 -6.55
N ASP A 209 20.65 -23.74 -7.65
CA ASP A 209 20.13 -25.05 -8.04
C ASP A 209 20.50 -26.14 -7.03
N LEU A 210 21.67 -26.03 -6.36
CA LEU A 210 22.11 -26.97 -5.34
C LEU A 210 21.24 -26.90 -4.08
N PHE A 211 20.81 -25.70 -3.66
CA PHE A 211 19.85 -25.55 -2.58
C PHE A 211 18.50 -26.20 -2.93
N SER A 212 17.97 -25.89 -4.12
CA SER A 212 16.72 -26.47 -4.59
C SER A 212 16.79 -28.00 -4.69
N LEU A 213 17.92 -28.53 -5.16
CA LEU A 213 18.17 -29.98 -5.17
C LEU A 213 18.24 -30.55 -3.73
N GLY A 214 18.81 -29.82 -2.78
CA GLY A 214 18.81 -30.16 -1.34
C GLY A 214 17.38 -30.31 -0.81
N THR A 215 16.48 -29.39 -1.17
CA THR A 215 15.04 -29.45 -0.83
C THR A 215 14.37 -30.69 -1.43
N VAL A 216 14.68 -31.01 -2.69
CA VAL A 216 14.16 -32.23 -3.34
C VAL A 216 14.67 -33.49 -2.67
N ILE A 217 15.98 -33.57 -2.33
CA ILE A 217 16.57 -34.71 -1.64
C ILE A 217 15.95 -34.90 -0.24
N TYR A 218 15.75 -33.79 0.49
CA TYR A 218 15.07 -33.80 1.77
C TYR A 218 13.67 -34.40 1.66
N GLN A 219 12.88 -33.95 0.68
CA GLN A 219 11.53 -34.46 0.45
C GLN A 219 11.53 -35.93 0.01
N MET A 220 12.46 -36.33 -0.86
CA MET A 220 12.62 -37.76 -1.23
C MET A 220 12.94 -38.64 0.00
N ALA A 221 13.71 -38.12 0.96
CA ALA A 221 14.15 -38.86 2.15
C ALA A 221 13.08 -38.93 3.25
N THR A 222 12.26 -37.91 3.40
CA THR A 222 11.33 -37.75 4.55
C THR A 222 9.85 -37.79 4.16
N GLY A 223 9.51 -37.59 2.89
CA GLY A 223 8.15 -37.34 2.41
C GLY A 223 7.59 -35.97 2.78
N LYS A 224 8.38 -35.12 3.42
CA LYS A 224 7.99 -33.76 3.85
C LYS A 224 8.90 -32.70 3.24
N LEU A 225 8.40 -31.47 3.11
CA LEU A 225 9.19 -30.32 2.73
C LEU A 225 10.03 -29.81 3.92
N PRO A 226 11.29 -29.38 3.71
CA PRO A 226 12.11 -28.80 4.77
C PRO A 226 11.56 -27.44 5.23
N PHE A 227 10.98 -26.69 4.30
CA PHE A 227 10.37 -25.39 4.55
C PHE A 227 8.92 -25.43 4.10
N SER A 228 8.01 -25.35 5.04
CA SER A 228 6.57 -25.42 4.78
C SER A 228 5.81 -24.48 5.69
N GLY A 229 4.64 -24.03 5.26
CA GLY A 229 3.80 -23.11 6.04
C GLY A 229 2.43 -22.93 5.41
N ALA A 230 1.50 -22.40 6.18
CA ALA A 230 0.13 -22.15 5.73
C ALA A 230 0.05 -21.05 4.66
N THR A 231 1.08 -20.18 4.57
CA THR A 231 1.15 -19.08 3.59
C THR A 231 2.53 -19.00 2.95
N SER A 232 2.61 -18.40 1.78
CA SER A 232 3.88 -18.18 1.07
C SER A 232 4.94 -17.47 1.91
N ALA A 233 4.56 -16.54 2.77
CA ALA A 233 5.55 -15.81 3.58
C ALA A 233 6.04 -16.62 4.79
N VAL A 234 5.24 -17.48 5.37
CA VAL A 234 5.75 -18.43 6.38
C VAL A 234 6.78 -19.33 5.72
N VAL A 235 6.55 -19.73 4.47
CA VAL A 235 7.52 -20.50 3.68
C VAL A 235 8.77 -19.66 3.38
N PHE A 236 8.62 -18.39 2.96
CA PHE A 236 9.78 -17.50 2.75
C PHE A 236 10.56 -17.25 4.04
N HIS A 237 9.89 -16.97 5.14
CA HIS A 237 10.55 -16.83 6.45
C HIS A 237 11.32 -18.12 6.81
N ALA A 238 10.71 -19.30 6.61
CA ALA A 238 11.40 -20.57 6.86
C ALA A 238 12.62 -20.76 5.95
N ILE A 239 12.53 -20.40 4.67
CA ILE A 239 13.64 -20.46 3.72
C ILE A 239 14.78 -19.51 4.14
N LEU A 240 14.45 -18.33 4.64
CA LEU A 240 15.45 -17.30 4.94
C LEU A 240 16.09 -17.45 6.32
N GLU A 241 15.32 -17.85 7.34
CA GLU A 241 15.73 -17.70 8.74
C GLU A 241 15.69 -18.99 9.56
N LEU A 242 14.88 -20.01 9.17
CA LEU A 242 14.70 -21.20 9.99
C LEU A 242 15.53 -22.37 9.49
N ASP A 243 16.17 -23.09 10.40
CA ASP A 243 16.77 -24.37 10.08
C ASP A 243 15.67 -25.43 9.89
N PRO A 244 15.81 -26.32 8.89
CA PRO A 244 14.86 -27.40 8.70
C PRO A 244 14.99 -28.44 9.81
N VAL A 245 13.90 -29.14 10.12
CA VAL A 245 13.96 -30.31 11.02
C VAL A 245 14.93 -31.34 10.44
N SER A 246 15.84 -31.86 11.26
CA SER A 246 16.83 -32.84 10.80
C SER A 246 16.14 -34.04 10.12
N PRO A 247 16.57 -34.45 8.91
CA PRO A 247 15.97 -35.57 8.19
C PRO A 247 15.83 -36.86 9.00
N ARG A 248 16.80 -37.15 9.88
CA ARG A 248 16.79 -38.34 10.72
C ARG A 248 15.79 -38.29 11.89
N GLN A 249 15.36 -37.10 12.30
CA GLN A 249 14.25 -36.99 13.25
C GLN A 249 12.92 -37.43 12.62
N LEU A 250 12.76 -37.25 11.31
CA LEU A 250 11.56 -37.67 10.58
C LEU A 250 11.67 -39.11 10.04
N ASN A 251 12.87 -39.56 9.72
CA ASN A 251 13.15 -40.92 9.22
C ASN A 251 14.47 -41.45 9.80
N ALA A 252 14.41 -42.15 10.91
CA ALA A 252 15.57 -42.69 11.66
C ALA A 252 16.40 -43.71 10.84
N THR A 253 15.88 -44.26 9.74
CA THR A 253 16.58 -45.24 8.89
C THR A 253 17.59 -44.61 7.94
N LEU A 254 17.63 -43.29 7.85
CA LEU A 254 18.55 -42.56 6.97
C LEU A 254 20.01 -42.66 7.47
N PRO A 255 20.95 -42.84 6.58
CA PRO A 255 22.39 -42.79 6.93
C PRO A 255 22.76 -41.39 7.50
N PRO A 256 23.58 -41.31 8.58
CA PRO A 256 24.04 -40.02 9.13
C PRO A 256 24.69 -39.12 8.08
N LYS A 257 25.47 -39.71 7.17
CA LYS A 257 26.13 -38.95 6.08
C LYS A 257 25.17 -38.32 5.08
N LEU A 258 23.97 -38.92 4.87
CA LEU A 258 22.94 -38.30 4.02
C LEU A 258 22.38 -37.03 4.68
N GLN A 259 22.19 -37.06 5.99
CA GLN A 259 21.78 -35.88 6.76
C GLN A 259 22.80 -34.74 6.60
N GLU A 260 24.08 -35.01 6.79
CA GLU A 260 25.16 -34.00 6.64
C GLU A 260 25.16 -33.39 5.22
N ILE A 261 24.97 -34.22 4.18
CA ILE A 261 24.88 -33.74 2.79
C ILE A 261 23.67 -32.81 2.61
N VAL A 262 22.50 -33.19 3.15
CA VAL A 262 21.28 -32.38 3.02
C VAL A 262 21.40 -31.09 3.81
N GLU A 263 21.90 -31.12 5.05
CA GLU A 263 22.14 -29.93 5.85
C GLU A 263 23.08 -28.96 5.13
N LYS A 264 24.17 -29.43 4.58
CA LYS A 264 25.11 -28.60 3.81
C LYS A 264 24.50 -28.02 2.53
N LEU A 265 23.56 -28.70 1.86
CA LEU A 265 22.85 -28.18 0.72
C LEU A 265 21.87 -27.08 1.11
N LEU A 266 21.27 -27.16 2.32
CA LEU A 266 20.24 -26.26 2.81
C LEU A 266 20.80 -25.10 3.66
N GLU A 267 22.14 -24.93 3.71
CA GLU A 267 22.78 -23.78 4.34
C GLU A 267 22.25 -22.48 3.76
N LYS A 268 21.97 -21.48 4.62
CA LYS A 268 21.41 -20.20 4.19
C LYS A 268 22.45 -19.35 3.48
N ASP A 269 23.66 -19.38 3.96
CA ASP A 269 24.82 -18.78 3.32
C ASP A 269 25.31 -19.65 2.18
N ARG A 270 25.26 -19.12 0.94
CA ARG A 270 25.71 -19.84 -0.25
C ARG A 270 27.19 -20.20 -0.26
N ASP A 271 28.03 -19.49 0.52
CA ASP A 271 29.46 -19.76 0.59
C ASP A 271 29.76 -20.99 1.47
N LEU A 272 28.84 -21.38 2.35
CA LEU A 272 28.93 -22.60 3.19
C LEU A 272 28.33 -23.83 2.51
N ARG A 273 27.61 -23.67 1.40
CA ARG A 273 27.03 -24.79 0.65
C ARG A 273 28.10 -25.56 -0.17
N TYR A 274 27.66 -26.59 -0.88
CA TYR A 274 28.44 -27.15 -1.97
C TYR A 274 28.71 -26.07 -3.02
N GLN A 275 29.95 -25.95 -3.48
CA GLN A 275 30.35 -24.95 -4.46
C GLN A 275 30.18 -25.44 -5.91
N SER A 276 30.03 -26.75 -6.11
CA SER A 276 29.74 -27.33 -7.42
C SER A 276 28.85 -28.57 -7.33
N ALA A 277 28.12 -28.87 -8.39
CA ALA A 277 27.34 -30.09 -8.51
C ALA A 277 28.25 -31.35 -8.61
N ALA A 278 29.46 -31.18 -9.12
CA ALA A 278 30.48 -32.26 -9.17
C ALA A 278 30.89 -32.72 -7.77
N ASP A 279 31.11 -31.80 -6.81
CA ASP A 279 31.46 -32.12 -5.42
C ASP A 279 30.33 -32.89 -4.74
N LEU A 280 29.08 -32.39 -4.89
CA LEU A 280 27.88 -33.06 -4.39
C LEU A 280 27.77 -34.51 -4.95
N ARG A 281 27.91 -34.63 -6.29
CA ARG A 281 27.87 -35.93 -6.98
C ARG A 281 28.93 -36.89 -6.42
N GLY A 282 30.14 -36.39 -6.13
CA GLY A 282 31.23 -37.15 -5.53
C GLY A 282 30.88 -37.72 -4.16
N ASP A 283 30.29 -36.90 -3.29
CA ASP A 283 29.89 -37.33 -1.94
C ASP A 283 28.70 -38.31 -1.97
N LEU A 284 27.72 -38.07 -2.83
CA LEU A 284 26.59 -39.00 -3.02
C LEU A 284 27.05 -40.37 -3.54
N LYS A 285 28.02 -40.42 -4.46
CA LYS A 285 28.60 -41.67 -4.98
C LYS A 285 29.40 -42.41 -3.88
N ARG A 286 30.12 -41.68 -2.99
CA ARG A 286 30.81 -42.27 -1.83
C ARG A 286 29.78 -42.88 -0.87
N LEU A 287 28.74 -42.10 -0.51
CA LEU A 287 27.67 -42.60 0.36
C LEU A 287 26.98 -43.84 -0.19
N LYS A 288 26.68 -43.87 -1.51
CA LYS A 288 26.08 -45.05 -2.15
C LYS A 288 26.93 -46.30 -1.97
N ARG A 289 28.27 -46.20 -2.19
CA ARG A 289 29.21 -47.34 -1.99
C ARG A 289 29.23 -47.81 -0.54
N ASP A 290 29.20 -46.88 0.42
CA ASP A 290 29.24 -47.21 1.84
C ASP A 290 27.98 -47.98 2.28
N VAL A 291 26.82 -47.54 1.82
CA VAL A 291 25.50 -48.20 2.06
C VAL A 291 25.48 -49.60 1.42
N GLU A 292 25.98 -49.76 0.21
CA GLU A 292 26.05 -51.03 -0.47
C GLU A 292 27.06 -52.00 0.17
N SER A 293 28.23 -51.52 0.62
CA SER A 293 29.22 -52.33 1.33
C SER A 293 28.76 -52.71 2.73
N GLY A 294 28.10 -51.81 3.46
CA GLY A 294 27.48 -52.12 4.75
C GLY A 294 26.38 -53.21 4.65
N ARG A 295 25.58 -53.20 3.59
CA ARG A 295 24.62 -54.28 3.33
C ARG A 295 25.27 -55.61 3.07
N LYS A 296 26.41 -55.64 2.36
CA LYS A 296 27.20 -56.88 2.11
C LYS A 296 27.84 -57.41 3.41
N SER A 297 28.30 -56.55 4.31
CA SER A 297 28.87 -56.96 5.60
C SER A 297 27.81 -57.49 6.58
N VAL A 298 26.61 -56.89 6.63
CA VAL A 298 25.47 -57.35 7.44
C VAL A 298 24.91 -58.68 6.90
N ALA A 299 24.85 -58.85 5.58
CA ALA A 299 24.44 -60.14 4.95
C ALA A 299 25.47 -61.26 5.21
N ALA A 300 26.77 -60.92 5.22
CA ALA A 300 27.84 -61.85 5.58
C ALA A 300 27.86 -62.17 7.11
N SER A 301 27.50 -61.19 7.96
CA SER A 301 27.44 -61.39 9.41
C SER A 301 26.20 -62.17 9.88
N LEU A 302 25.09 -62.10 9.16
CA LEU A 302 23.90 -62.96 9.42
C LEU A 302 24.07 -64.43 8.98
N ALA A 303 25.04 -64.68 8.10
CA ALA A 303 25.39 -66.04 7.69
C ALA A 303 26.40 -66.75 8.66
N ALA A 304 26.94 -66.00 9.63
CA ALA A 304 28.00 -66.49 10.53
C ALA A 304 27.61 -66.60 11.99
N ALA A 305 26.36 -66.51 12.40
CA ALA A 305 25.93 -66.54 13.80
C ALA A 305 25.01 -67.72 14.08
N ILE A 306 25.60 -68.87 14.60
CA ILE A 306 24.96 -69.79 15.51
C ILE A 306 25.94 -70.04 16.65
N PRO A 307 25.44 -70.29 17.90
CA PRO A 307 26.03 -69.75 19.11
C PRO A 307 26.91 -70.69 19.92
N ASP A 308 27.76 -70.21 20.84
CA ASP A 308 27.96 -70.95 22.08
C ASP A 308 28.20 -70.01 23.29
N ALA A 309 27.75 -70.51 24.39
CA ALA A 309 27.57 -69.86 25.65
C ALA A 309 28.79 -69.79 26.51
N ALA A 310 28.71 -69.02 27.54
CA ALA A 310 29.33 -69.07 28.87
C ALA A 310 30.41 -68.09 29.25
N GLY A 311 30.13 -67.29 30.23
CA GLY A 311 31.03 -67.30 31.42
C GLY A 311 31.53 -65.92 31.86
N VAL A 312 30.81 -65.33 32.81
CA VAL A 312 31.22 -65.01 34.19
C VAL A 312 32.21 -63.84 34.45
N SER A 313 31.73 -62.91 35.26
CA SER A 313 32.37 -62.19 36.37
C SER A 313 33.47 -61.19 36.10
N GLY A 314 33.54 -60.07 36.71
CA GLY A 314 33.06 -59.52 37.94
C GLY A 314 33.83 -58.22 38.25
N SER A 315 33.23 -57.44 39.07
CA SER A 315 33.81 -56.59 40.12
C SER A 315 34.76 -55.44 39.74
N GLY A 316 34.65 -54.31 40.26
CA GLY A 316 33.98 -53.68 41.37
C GLY A 316 34.57 -52.32 41.60
N ALA A 317 33.76 -51.44 42.05
CA ALA A 317 33.97 -50.63 43.27
C ALA A 317 35.16 -49.66 43.28
N SER A 318 35.11 -48.41 43.68
CA SER A 318 34.38 -47.81 44.80
C SER A 318 34.84 -46.37 44.97
N LEU A 319 33.94 -45.45 45.26
CA LEU A 319 33.98 -44.50 46.37
C LEU A 319 35.18 -43.53 46.51
N ALA A 320 35.09 -42.32 46.81
CA ALA A 320 34.36 -41.42 47.73
C ALA A 320 35.28 -40.20 47.89
N SER A 321 35.06 -39.05 48.30
CA SER A 321 34.21 -38.34 49.17
C SER A 321 34.65 -36.89 49.23
N ALA A 322 33.77 -36.00 49.48
CA ALA A 322 34.00 -34.62 49.97
C ALA A 322 34.50 -34.71 51.45
N PRO A 323 34.83 -33.68 52.20
CA PRO A 323 34.16 -32.39 52.36
C PRO A 323 35.02 -31.19 52.87
N GLY A 324 34.39 -30.07 53.12
CA GLY A 324 34.58 -29.25 54.33
C GLY A 324 35.02 -27.80 54.08
N SER A 325 34.18 -26.85 54.13
CA SER A 325 33.75 -26.03 55.30
C SER A 325 34.77 -25.06 55.93
N GLY A 326 34.34 -23.81 56.16
CA GLY A 326 34.85 -22.91 57.17
C GLY A 326 34.97 -21.49 56.69
N SER A 327 33.97 -20.69 56.84
CA SER A 327 33.49 -19.78 57.91
C SER A 327 34.47 -18.70 58.36
N SER A 328 33.91 -17.47 58.22
CA SER A 328 34.02 -16.29 59.08
C SER A 328 35.36 -15.62 59.27
N GLN A 329 35.46 -14.35 59.08
CA GLN A 329 35.30 -13.36 60.13
C GLN A 329 35.48 -11.93 59.56
N SER A 330 34.47 -11.12 59.84
CA SER A 330 34.54 -9.67 59.87
C SER A 330 35.41 -9.17 60.99
N SER A 331 35.77 -7.88 60.85
CA SER A 331 36.26 -6.96 61.84
C SER A 331 37.77 -6.79 61.93
N ALA A 332 38.25 -5.64 61.40
CA ALA A 332 39.09 -4.65 62.05
C ALA A 332 39.71 -3.71 61.06
N VAL A 333 39.08 -2.58 60.75
CA VAL A 333 39.77 -1.34 60.38
C VAL A 333 38.96 -0.13 60.92
N VAL A 334 39.02 0.03 62.21
CA VAL A 334 38.74 1.33 62.86
C VAL A 334 39.91 1.55 63.82
N ALA A 335 41.00 2.11 63.36
CA ALA A 335 41.98 2.88 64.13
C ALA A 335 43.20 3.22 63.29
N ALA A 336 43.10 4.24 62.45
CA ALA A 336 44.28 5.05 62.04
C ALA A 336 43.80 6.33 61.28
N ALA A 337 43.02 7.14 61.89
CA ALA A 337 42.69 8.45 61.38
C ALA A 337 43.02 9.54 62.39
N SER A 338 44.32 9.71 62.65
CA SER A 338 44.80 10.90 63.33
C SER A 338 46.28 11.17 62.99
N ARG A 339 46.50 11.69 61.75
CA ARG A 339 47.70 12.48 61.37
C ARG A 339 47.65 12.76 59.83
N HIS A 340 46.89 13.75 59.44
CA HIS A 340 47.16 14.58 58.25
C HIS A 340 46.00 15.52 57.97
N LYS A 341 45.99 16.68 58.57
CA LYS A 341 45.01 17.76 58.36
C LYS A 341 44.99 18.35 56.95
N LEU A 342 45.94 17.99 56.06
CA LEU A 342 45.88 18.41 54.66
C LEU A 342 45.21 17.40 53.72
N GLY A 343 45.16 16.06 54.05
CA GLY A 343 44.57 15.08 53.20
C GLY A 343 43.02 15.05 53.27
N THR A 344 42.46 15.38 54.44
CA THR A 344 40.98 15.39 54.62
C THR A 344 40.31 16.51 53.86
N SER A 345 40.94 17.72 53.76
CA SER A 345 40.41 18.83 52.99
C SER A 345 40.43 18.57 51.50
N PHE A 346 41.44 17.87 51.01
CA PHE A 346 41.50 17.45 49.59
C PHE A 346 40.50 16.35 49.25
N SER A 347 40.30 15.39 50.15
CA SER A 347 39.30 14.33 49.96
C SER A 347 37.85 14.85 50.00
N VAL A 348 37.58 15.82 50.86
CA VAL A 348 36.27 16.49 50.95
C VAL A 348 36.03 17.36 49.72
N LEU A 349 37.06 18.08 49.26
CA LEU A 349 36.95 18.88 48.02
C LEU A 349 36.73 17.98 46.78
N LEU A 350 37.44 16.87 46.69
CA LEU A 350 37.27 15.86 45.63
C LEU A 350 35.87 15.22 45.68
N GLY A 351 35.37 14.90 46.88
CA GLY A 351 34.01 14.39 47.08
C GLY A 351 32.93 15.40 46.66
N ILE A 352 33.11 16.68 46.99
CA ILE A 352 32.21 17.76 46.53
C ILE A 352 32.27 17.92 45.02
N LEU A 353 33.45 17.84 44.40
CA LEU A 353 33.65 17.92 42.96
C LEU A 353 33.01 16.73 42.23
N VAL A 354 33.09 15.53 42.78
CA VAL A 354 32.43 14.33 42.23
C VAL A 354 30.92 14.47 42.40
N LEU A 355 30.40 14.97 43.49
CA LEU A 355 28.97 15.24 43.69
C LEU A 355 28.46 16.34 42.78
N LEU A 356 29.23 17.41 42.56
CA LEU A 356 28.91 18.47 41.60
C LEU A 356 28.95 17.95 40.16
N ALA A 357 29.93 17.11 39.82
CA ALA A 357 30.01 16.46 38.49
C ALA A 357 28.87 15.45 38.28
N ALA A 358 28.51 14.67 39.32
CA ALA A 358 27.36 13.78 39.29
C ALA A 358 26.04 14.56 39.21
N GLY A 359 25.91 15.66 40.02
CA GLY A 359 24.75 16.56 39.94
C GLY A 359 24.64 17.27 38.58
N TYR A 360 25.77 17.71 38.01
CA TYR A 360 25.80 18.28 36.66
C TYR A 360 25.51 17.19 35.59
N GLY A 361 26.02 15.98 35.77
CA GLY A 361 25.70 14.84 34.90
C GLY A 361 24.22 14.50 34.93
N ILE A 362 23.64 14.43 36.13
CA ILE A 362 22.18 14.19 36.31
C ILE A 362 21.38 15.38 35.77
N TYR A 363 21.80 16.62 36.06
CA TYR A 363 21.20 17.85 35.52
C TYR A 363 21.28 17.87 33.97
N SER A 364 22.45 17.56 33.40
CA SER A 364 22.64 17.44 31.95
C SER A 364 21.83 16.34 31.33
N LEU A 365 21.62 15.22 32.05
CA LEU A 365 20.76 14.12 31.61
C LEU A 365 19.27 14.50 31.66
N LEU A 366 18.87 15.21 32.71
CA LEU A 366 17.49 15.70 32.88
C LEU A 366 17.17 16.90 31.97
N MET A 367 18.18 17.72 31.62
CA MET A 367 18.05 18.87 30.73
C MET A 367 18.43 18.56 29.27
N ARG A 368 18.67 17.29 28.91
CA ARG A 368 18.72 16.92 27.50
C ARG A 368 17.35 17.22 26.92
N HIS A 369 17.23 18.33 26.21
CA HIS A 369 16.07 18.58 25.35
C HIS A 369 15.88 17.33 24.49
N PRO A 370 14.68 16.80 24.41
CA PRO A 370 14.42 15.63 23.55
C PRO A 370 14.93 15.97 22.15
N MET A 371 15.80 15.11 21.62
CA MET A 371 16.25 15.26 20.23
C MET A 371 15.02 15.30 19.36
N ARG A 372 14.90 16.34 18.53
CA ARG A 372 13.79 16.52 17.61
C ARG A 372 13.81 15.37 16.61
N PRO A 373 12.73 14.58 16.50
CA PRO A 373 12.69 13.49 15.53
C PRO A 373 12.69 14.06 14.11
N PHE A 374 13.27 13.33 13.18
CA PHE A 374 13.31 13.69 11.77
C PHE A 374 13.90 15.09 11.48
N ARG A 375 14.86 15.56 12.30
CA ARG A 375 15.56 16.81 12.04
C ARG A 375 16.40 16.75 10.76
N ASN A 376 17.05 15.62 10.55
CA ASN A 376 17.76 15.27 9.33
C ASN A 376 17.24 13.92 8.87
N PHE A 377 16.60 13.86 7.73
CA PHE A 377 16.03 12.61 7.20
C PHE A 377 16.34 12.47 5.71
N THR A 378 16.31 11.23 5.25
CA THR A 378 16.36 10.90 3.84
C THR A 378 14.97 10.50 3.37
N VAL A 379 14.56 10.93 2.18
CA VAL A 379 13.30 10.55 1.56
C VAL A 379 13.58 9.52 0.49
N THR A 380 12.88 8.39 0.55
CA THR A 380 12.95 7.34 -0.46
C THR A 380 11.55 7.10 -1.02
N LYS A 381 11.36 7.30 -2.32
CA LYS A 381 10.11 7.01 -3.03
C LYS A 381 9.98 5.51 -3.23
N LEU A 382 8.84 4.93 -2.85
CA LEU A 382 8.58 3.50 -2.95
C LEU A 382 7.68 3.14 -4.12
N THR A 383 6.78 4.03 -4.54
CA THR A 383 5.90 3.82 -5.69
C THR A 383 6.19 4.90 -6.73
N GLU A 384 5.89 4.63 -8.00
CA GLU A 384 6.07 5.57 -9.11
C GLU A 384 4.80 5.62 -9.99
N GLU A 385 3.71 5.01 -9.50
CA GLU A 385 2.47 4.89 -10.27
C GLU A 385 1.54 6.10 -10.10
N GLY A 386 1.87 7.03 -9.19
CA GLY A 386 1.12 8.27 -8.97
C GLY A 386 -0.29 8.08 -8.41
N SER A 387 -0.61 6.92 -7.84
CA SER A 387 -1.98 6.50 -7.50
C SER A 387 -2.17 6.07 -6.03
N ALA A 388 -1.20 6.36 -5.15
CA ALA A 388 -1.28 6.03 -3.72
C ALA A 388 -2.26 6.95 -2.99
N ALA A 389 -3.11 6.39 -2.12
CA ALA A 389 -4.09 7.16 -1.35
C ALA A 389 -3.90 7.06 0.17
N LEU A 390 -3.55 5.89 0.68
CA LEU A 390 -3.30 5.64 2.10
C LEU A 390 -2.06 4.77 2.26
N VAL A 391 -1.41 4.87 3.42
CA VAL A 391 -0.22 4.09 3.74
C VAL A 391 -0.18 3.69 5.22
N ALA A 392 0.34 2.49 5.49
CA ALA A 392 0.72 2.05 6.82
C ALA A 392 2.06 1.29 6.76
N ILE A 393 2.91 1.45 7.79
CA ILE A 393 4.16 0.70 7.95
C ILE A 393 4.02 -0.34 9.06
N SER A 394 4.60 -1.52 8.86
CA SER A 394 4.66 -2.56 9.90
C SER A 394 5.50 -2.11 11.10
N PRO A 395 5.23 -2.64 12.31
CA PRO A 395 5.98 -2.27 13.51
C PRO A 395 7.50 -2.46 13.37
N ASP A 396 7.94 -3.49 12.65
CA ASP A 396 9.35 -3.80 12.40
C ASP A 396 9.96 -2.97 11.24
N GLY A 397 9.16 -2.16 10.55
CA GLY A 397 9.58 -1.32 9.42
C GLY A 397 9.84 -2.06 8.11
N LYS A 398 9.55 -3.38 8.05
CA LYS A 398 9.86 -4.20 6.87
C LYS A 398 8.74 -4.22 5.83
N TYR A 399 7.50 -3.93 6.21
CA TYR A 399 6.36 -3.98 5.30
C TYR A 399 5.64 -2.64 5.23
N ILE A 400 5.19 -2.32 4.03
CA ILE A 400 4.32 -1.16 3.76
C ILE A 400 3.02 -1.69 3.15
N LEU A 401 1.91 -1.35 3.78
CA LEU A 401 0.58 -1.53 3.21
C LEU A 401 0.15 -0.22 2.56
N SER A 402 -0.20 -0.25 1.30
CA SER A 402 -0.65 0.93 0.54
C SER A 402 -2.00 0.67 -0.12
N LEU A 403 -2.84 1.70 -0.10
CA LEU A 403 -4.05 1.78 -0.91
C LEU A 403 -3.68 2.43 -2.22
N MET A 404 -3.91 1.72 -3.32
CA MET A 404 -3.70 2.23 -4.67
C MET A 404 -5.06 2.38 -5.36
N ARG A 405 -5.26 3.46 -6.11
CA ARG A 405 -6.43 3.67 -6.95
C ARG A 405 -6.03 3.56 -8.41
N ASP A 406 -6.73 2.74 -9.17
CA ASP A 406 -6.50 2.68 -10.62
C ASP A 406 -7.14 3.90 -11.32
N ARG A 407 -6.95 3.99 -12.64
CA ARG A 407 -7.51 5.08 -13.46
C ARG A 407 -9.04 5.15 -13.43
N ASN A 408 -9.71 4.04 -13.11
CA ASN A 408 -11.17 3.97 -12.96
C ASN A 408 -11.65 4.32 -11.55
N GLY A 409 -10.73 4.64 -10.64
CA GLY A 409 -11.00 4.92 -9.24
C GLY A 409 -11.17 3.68 -8.37
N LEU A 410 -11.00 2.47 -8.92
CA LEU A 410 -11.09 1.24 -8.15
C LEU A 410 -9.92 1.15 -7.16
N ALA A 411 -10.25 0.84 -5.92
CA ALA A 411 -9.32 0.79 -4.82
C ALA A 411 -8.80 -0.65 -4.60
N SER A 412 -7.49 -0.80 -4.46
CA SER A 412 -6.82 -2.08 -4.20
C SER A 412 -5.78 -1.93 -3.09
N LEU A 413 -5.58 -2.97 -2.28
CA LEU A 413 -4.55 -2.98 -1.23
C LEU A 413 -3.32 -3.76 -1.70
N TRP A 414 -2.17 -3.16 -1.47
CA TRP A 414 -0.86 -3.73 -1.81
C TRP A 414 0.05 -3.75 -0.59
N LEU A 415 0.69 -4.88 -0.38
CA LEU A 415 1.70 -5.07 0.65
C LEU A 415 3.08 -5.12 0.01
N ARG A 416 3.93 -4.16 0.37
CA ARG A 416 5.32 -4.11 -0.09
C ARG A 416 6.26 -4.55 1.03
N ASN A 417 7.14 -5.47 0.74
CA ASN A 417 8.28 -5.79 1.60
C ASN A 417 9.41 -4.80 1.24
N VAL A 418 9.78 -3.92 2.18
CA VAL A 418 10.76 -2.85 1.94
C VAL A 418 12.17 -3.38 1.66
N PRO A 419 12.72 -4.35 2.44
CA PRO A 419 14.04 -4.92 2.18
C PRO A 419 14.18 -5.60 0.82
N THR A 420 13.16 -6.33 0.39
CA THR A 420 13.21 -7.09 -0.87
C THR A 420 12.55 -6.35 -2.04
N ASN A 421 11.96 -5.21 -1.78
CA ASN A 421 11.19 -4.43 -2.76
C ASN A 421 10.07 -5.24 -3.46
N SER A 422 9.63 -6.38 -2.88
CA SER A 422 8.54 -7.18 -3.43
C SER A 422 7.19 -6.57 -3.09
N ASN A 423 6.25 -6.65 -4.03
CA ASN A 423 4.92 -6.08 -3.89
C ASN A 423 3.86 -7.16 -4.11
N THR A 424 2.91 -7.31 -3.18
CA THR A 424 1.87 -8.34 -3.20
C THR A 424 0.50 -7.69 -3.07
N GLN A 425 -0.43 -8.03 -3.95
CA GLN A 425 -1.81 -7.57 -3.85
C GLN A 425 -2.55 -8.35 -2.75
N VAL A 426 -3.03 -7.62 -1.73
CA VAL A 426 -3.77 -8.18 -0.59
C VAL A 426 -5.27 -8.18 -0.86
N GLN A 427 -5.78 -7.10 -1.47
CA GLN A 427 -7.17 -6.98 -1.88
C GLN A 427 -7.24 -6.56 -3.35
N PRO A 428 -8.06 -7.23 -4.16
CA PRO A 428 -8.22 -6.88 -5.57
C PRO A 428 -8.90 -5.51 -5.75
N PRO A 429 -8.78 -4.88 -6.95
CA PRO A 429 -9.47 -3.65 -7.25
C PRO A 429 -10.99 -3.81 -7.08
N ALA A 430 -11.60 -2.88 -6.36
CA ALA A 430 -13.04 -2.86 -6.10
C ALA A 430 -13.53 -1.41 -5.97
N ASP A 431 -14.80 -1.18 -6.29
CA ASP A 431 -15.46 0.10 -6.08
C ASP A 431 -15.91 0.21 -4.62
N VAL A 432 -14.94 0.55 -3.76
CA VAL A 432 -15.10 0.68 -2.31
C VAL A 432 -14.31 1.88 -1.78
N TYR A 433 -14.79 2.45 -0.69
CA TYR A 433 -14.13 3.54 -0.01
C TYR A 433 -13.37 3.05 1.22
N TYR A 434 -12.10 3.42 1.37
CA TYR A 434 -11.26 3.09 2.53
C TYR A 434 -11.05 4.32 3.41
N ASN A 435 -11.20 4.14 4.73
CA ASN A 435 -11.02 5.20 5.74
C ASN A 435 -9.72 5.08 6.53
N GLY A 436 -9.10 3.90 6.57
CA GLY A 436 -7.88 3.70 7.34
C GLY A 436 -7.22 2.36 7.06
N LEU A 437 -5.91 2.33 7.29
CA LEU A 437 -5.05 1.15 7.18
C LEU A 437 -4.15 1.06 8.41
N ARG A 438 -4.08 -0.11 9.05
CA ARG A 438 -3.19 -0.36 10.20
C ARG A 438 -2.62 -1.77 10.17
N PHE A 439 -1.41 -1.92 10.69
CA PHE A 439 -0.89 -3.21 11.11
C PHE A 439 -1.29 -3.48 12.55
N SER A 440 -1.49 -4.75 12.91
CA SER A 440 -1.54 -5.13 14.31
C SER A 440 -0.20 -4.83 15.01
N PRO A 441 -0.17 -4.58 16.34
CA PRO A 441 1.08 -4.31 17.05
C PRO A 441 2.12 -5.43 16.98
N ASP A 442 1.68 -6.68 16.79
CA ASP A 442 2.53 -7.86 16.58
C ASP A 442 2.95 -8.05 15.12
N GLY A 443 2.45 -7.23 14.19
CA GLY A 443 2.74 -7.27 12.77
C GLY A 443 2.11 -8.43 12.00
N ASN A 444 1.26 -9.26 12.61
CA ASN A 444 0.72 -10.48 11.99
C ASN A 444 -0.55 -10.26 11.17
N TYR A 445 -1.27 -9.16 11.43
CA TYR A 445 -2.53 -8.85 10.79
C TYR A 445 -2.57 -7.44 10.21
N LEU A 446 -3.35 -7.31 9.15
CA LEU A 446 -3.75 -6.06 8.52
C LEU A 446 -5.17 -5.71 8.98
N TYR A 447 -5.36 -4.48 9.42
CA TYR A 447 -6.67 -3.94 9.75
C TYR A 447 -6.97 -2.80 8.77
N PHE A 448 -8.18 -2.79 8.24
CA PHE A 448 -8.62 -1.73 7.35
C PHE A 448 -10.11 -1.46 7.52
N VAL A 449 -10.44 -0.19 7.42
CA VAL A 449 -11.83 0.28 7.45
C VAL A 449 -12.25 0.57 6.03
N ARG A 450 -13.29 -0.10 5.53
CA ARG A 450 -13.81 0.12 4.19
C ARG A 450 -15.32 -0.04 4.11
N SER A 451 -15.92 0.56 3.07
CA SER A 451 -17.30 0.27 2.67
C SER A 451 -17.41 -1.08 1.96
N ASP A 452 -18.63 -1.61 1.86
CA ASP A 452 -18.94 -2.71 0.95
C ASP A 452 -19.30 -2.16 -0.45
N PRO A 453 -19.11 -2.94 -1.53
CA PRO A 453 -19.48 -2.52 -2.87
C PRO A 453 -20.97 -2.13 -2.96
N GLY A 454 -21.25 -0.98 -3.53
CA GLY A 454 -22.61 -0.46 -3.68
C GLY A 454 -23.20 0.21 -2.42
N ASN A 455 -22.46 0.27 -1.31
CA ASN A 455 -22.87 1.00 -0.09
C ASN A 455 -21.68 1.80 0.46
N ALA A 456 -21.45 2.99 -0.07
CA ALA A 456 -20.33 3.84 0.32
C ALA A 456 -20.50 4.49 1.71
N GLU A 457 -21.71 4.54 2.22
CA GLU A 457 -22.06 5.25 3.47
C GLU A 457 -21.65 4.43 4.71
N LEU A 458 -21.97 3.13 4.71
CA LEU A 458 -21.68 2.26 5.86
C LEU A 458 -20.30 1.63 5.73
N LYS A 459 -19.45 1.89 6.69
CA LYS A 459 -18.07 1.40 6.71
C LYS A 459 -17.90 0.33 7.79
N TYR A 460 -17.06 -0.64 7.48
CA TYR A 460 -16.82 -1.81 8.31
C TYR A 460 -15.33 -1.96 8.60
N LEU A 461 -15.00 -2.38 9.81
CA LEU A 461 -13.65 -2.79 10.17
C LEU A 461 -13.41 -4.24 9.76
N TYR A 462 -12.37 -4.46 8.99
CA TYR A 462 -11.90 -5.77 8.57
C TYR A 462 -10.53 -6.09 9.18
N ARG A 463 -10.30 -7.38 9.42
CA ARG A 463 -9.00 -7.95 9.76
C ARG A 463 -8.64 -8.99 8.71
N ALA A 464 -7.40 -8.96 8.21
CA ALA A 464 -6.86 -9.98 7.31
C ALA A 464 -5.47 -10.41 7.79
N PRO A 465 -5.05 -11.67 7.55
CA PRO A 465 -3.67 -12.07 7.79
C PRO A 465 -2.70 -11.22 6.94
N LEU A 466 -1.50 -10.95 7.48
CA LEU A 466 -0.48 -10.09 6.83
C LEU A 466 -0.25 -10.40 5.35
N LEU A 467 -0.24 -11.67 4.99
CA LEU A 467 0.13 -12.13 3.65
C LEU A 467 -1.05 -12.48 2.76
N GLY A 468 -2.20 -11.90 3.06
CA GLY A 468 -3.43 -12.16 2.35
C GLY A 468 -4.20 -13.35 2.93
N GLY A 469 -5.43 -13.50 2.46
CA GLY A 469 -6.40 -14.48 2.94
C GLY A 469 -7.78 -13.84 3.02
N THR A 470 -8.76 -14.59 3.53
CA THR A 470 -10.13 -14.07 3.71
C THR A 470 -10.13 -13.02 4.81
N ALA A 471 -10.58 -11.81 4.47
CA ALA A 471 -10.77 -10.75 5.45
C ALA A 471 -12.01 -11.06 6.31
N GLU A 472 -11.86 -10.95 7.62
CA GLU A 472 -12.91 -11.12 8.61
C GLU A 472 -13.49 -9.75 8.98
N LYS A 473 -14.81 -9.60 8.97
CA LYS A 473 -15.51 -8.41 9.42
C LYS A 473 -15.61 -8.41 10.95
N LEU A 474 -15.04 -7.41 11.62
CA LEU A 474 -14.97 -7.31 13.07
C LEU A 474 -16.00 -6.36 13.67
N ALA A 475 -16.26 -5.22 13.03
CA ALA A 475 -17.19 -4.20 13.51
C ALA A 475 -17.89 -3.52 12.35
N GLU A 476 -19.08 -2.98 12.62
CA GLU A 476 -19.90 -2.21 11.71
C GLU A 476 -19.96 -0.75 12.15
N ASP A 477 -20.22 0.12 11.19
CA ASP A 477 -20.40 1.55 11.44
C ASP A 477 -19.16 2.19 12.08
N VAL A 478 -18.04 2.11 11.36
CA VAL A 478 -16.72 2.61 11.78
C VAL A 478 -16.34 3.78 10.88
N ASP A 479 -16.46 5.00 11.40
CA ASP A 479 -16.34 6.22 10.62
C ASP A 479 -14.94 6.86 10.61
N SER A 480 -13.97 6.24 11.29
CA SER A 480 -12.58 6.70 11.31
C SER A 480 -11.60 5.57 11.05
N ASP A 481 -10.33 5.91 10.87
CA ASP A 481 -9.24 4.96 11.08
C ASP A 481 -9.26 4.42 12.52
N VAL A 482 -8.65 3.26 12.74
CA VAL A 482 -8.59 2.62 14.06
C VAL A 482 -7.21 2.82 14.69
N THR A 483 -7.16 2.80 16.03
CA THR A 483 -5.92 2.83 16.79
C THR A 483 -5.92 1.73 17.85
N PHE A 484 -4.75 1.12 18.08
CA PHE A 484 -4.60 0.03 19.05
C PHE A 484 -4.16 0.53 20.42
N SER A 485 -4.64 -0.14 21.47
CA SER A 485 -4.00 -0.06 22.77
C SER A 485 -2.58 -0.65 22.72
N PRO A 486 -1.63 -0.19 23.57
CA PRO A 486 -0.25 -0.67 23.51
C PRO A 486 -0.08 -2.19 23.73
N ASP A 487 -0.99 -2.82 24.45
CA ASP A 487 -1.05 -4.27 24.67
C ASP A 487 -1.67 -5.05 23.50
N GLY A 488 -2.16 -4.34 22.48
CA GLY A 488 -2.79 -4.91 21.29
C GLY A 488 -4.14 -5.60 21.52
N ARG A 489 -4.73 -5.51 22.73
CA ARG A 489 -5.99 -6.20 23.06
C ARG A 489 -7.24 -5.40 22.79
N LYS A 490 -7.10 -4.08 22.64
CA LYS A 490 -8.22 -3.18 22.37
C LYS A 490 -7.91 -2.32 21.18
N LEU A 491 -8.96 -1.83 20.53
CA LEU A 491 -8.86 -0.77 19.52
C LEU A 491 -9.90 0.31 19.79
N ALA A 492 -9.62 1.52 19.28
CA ALA A 492 -10.54 2.63 19.39
C ALA A 492 -10.81 3.23 18.00
N PHE A 493 -12.05 3.71 17.83
CA PHE A 493 -12.53 4.35 16.59
C PHE A 493 -13.68 5.31 16.88
N MET A 494 -14.02 6.14 15.88
CA MET A 494 -15.15 7.05 15.93
C MET A 494 -16.38 6.45 15.26
N ARG A 495 -17.56 6.78 15.80
CA ARG A 495 -18.87 6.55 15.19
C ARG A 495 -19.68 7.84 15.26
N PHE A 496 -20.26 8.23 14.12
CA PHE A 496 -21.05 9.45 13.99
C PHE A 496 -22.52 9.11 13.72
N ASP A 497 -23.42 9.98 14.14
CA ASP A 497 -24.85 9.94 13.83
C ASP A 497 -25.62 8.68 14.27
N ASN A 498 -24.97 7.73 14.90
CA ASN A 498 -25.59 6.46 15.30
C ASN A 498 -25.37 6.15 16.79
N PRO A 499 -26.42 5.86 17.61
CA PRO A 499 -27.84 5.93 17.24
C PRO A 499 -28.44 7.35 17.28
N ASP A 500 -27.69 8.35 17.77
CA ASP A 500 -28.16 9.71 17.93
C ASP A 500 -27.65 10.60 16.80
N PRO A 501 -28.51 11.11 15.89
CA PRO A 501 -28.10 12.07 14.87
C PRO A 501 -27.46 13.33 15.45
N GLY A 502 -26.43 13.87 14.80
CA GLY A 502 -25.70 15.06 15.24
C GLY A 502 -24.71 14.81 16.40
N LYS A 503 -24.46 13.56 16.78
CA LYS A 503 -23.51 13.21 17.84
C LYS A 503 -22.37 12.32 17.33
N TYR A 504 -21.18 12.51 17.94
CA TYR A 504 -20.05 11.58 17.81
C TYR A 504 -19.92 10.69 19.03
N ARG A 505 -19.29 9.55 18.86
CA ARG A 505 -18.88 8.62 19.94
C ARG A 505 -17.47 8.11 19.67
N LEU A 506 -16.61 8.22 20.67
CA LEU A 506 -15.33 7.49 20.70
C LEU A 506 -15.57 6.14 21.34
N ILE A 507 -15.41 5.09 20.57
CA ILE A 507 -15.68 3.71 20.98
C ILE A 507 -14.37 2.99 21.22
N VAL A 508 -14.31 2.22 22.30
CA VAL A 508 -13.24 1.27 22.60
C VAL A 508 -13.81 -0.14 22.51
N ARG A 509 -13.22 -0.98 21.65
CA ARG A 509 -13.62 -2.36 21.41
C ARG A 509 -12.55 -3.32 21.89
N SER A 510 -12.95 -4.32 22.67
CA SER A 510 -12.11 -5.46 23.03
C SER A 510 -11.97 -6.41 21.83
N LEU A 511 -10.75 -6.80 21.48
CA LEU A 511 -10.51 -7.77 20.41
C LEU A 511 -10.77 -9.22 20.85
N ASP A 512 -10.68 -9.50 22.15
CA ASP A 512 -10.91 -10.83 22.71
C ASP A 512 -12.40 -11.15 22.83
N SER A 513 -13.21 -10.19 23.36
CA SER A 513 -14.65 -10.41 23.59
C SER A 513 -15.56 -9.81 22.50
N GLY A 514 -15.04 -8.88 21.70
CA GLY A 514 -15.84 -8.10 20.76
C GLY A 514 -16.72 -7.03 21.40
N GLU A 515 -16.64 -6.83 22.72
CA GLU A 515 -17.43 -5.85 23.48
C GLU A 515 -17.01 -4.42 23.14
N GLU A 516 -17.99 -3.55 22.92
CA GLU A 516 -17.81 -2.12 22.63
C GLU A 516 -18.23 -1.27 23.82
N THR A 517 -17.39 -0.32 24.20
CA THR A 517 -17.63 0.64 25.27
C THR A 517 -17.50 2.05 24.74
N VAL A 518 -18.49 2.91 24.98
CA VAL A 518 -18.40 4.34 24.65
C VAL A 518 -17.53 5.03 25.69
N LEU A 519 -16.35 5.51 25.29
CA LEU A 519 -15.44 6.22 26.20
C LEU A 519 -15.89 7.67 26.42
N THR A 520 -16.29 8.35 25.36
CA THR A 520 -16.85 9.71 25.40
C THR A 520 -17.75 9.98 24.20
N SER A 521 -18.62 10.98 24.32
CA SER A 521 -19.54 11.40 23.24
C SER A 521 -19.83 12.89 23.33
N GLY A 522 -20.26 13.51 22.21
CA GLY A 522 -20.59 14.93 22.14
C GLY A 522 -21.26 15.31 20.83
N ALA A 523 -21.49 16.61 20.60
CA ALA A 523 -22.03 17.11 19.36
C ALA A 523 -20.99 17.11 18.23
N ILE A 524 -21.38 16.73 17.00
CA ILE A 524 -20.47 16.66 15.82
C ILE A 524 -19.81 18.02 15.53
N ALA A 525 -20.49 19.14 15.77
CA ALA A 525 -19.92 20.47 15.57
C ALA A 525 -18.64 20.74 16.38
N GLN A 526 -18.42 19.99 17.47
CA GLN A 526 -17.20 19.96 18.26
C GLN A 526 -16.61 18.53 18.23
N GLY A 527 -16.75 17.86 17.10
CA GLY A 527 -16.43 16.46 16.94
C GLY A 527 -14.97 16.15 17.12
N LEU A 528 -14.70 14.98 17.69
CA LEU A 528 -13.39 14.37 17.72
C LEU A 528 -13.20 13.54 16.46
N PHE A 529 -11.97 13.57 15.89
CA PHE A 529 -11.60 12.85 14.67
C PHE A 529 -10.21 12.22 14.84
N ASN A 530 -9.87 11.24 14.00
CA ASN A 530 -8.54 10.64 13.90
C ASN A 530 -7.95 10.22 15.26
N PRO A 531 -8.52 9.24 15.96
CA PRO A 531 -8.04 8.82 17.26
C PRO A 531 -6.64 8.19 17.18
N ALA A 532 -5.77 8.50 18.13
CA ALA A 532 -4.42 7.95 18.26
C ALA A 532 -4.12 7.58 19.72
N TRP A 533 -3.99 6.30 20.01
CA TRP A 533 -3.75 5.79 21.38
C TRP A 533 -2.29 6.03 21.79
N SER A 534 -2.09 6.60 22.98
CA SER A 534 -0.75 6.87 23.51
C SER A 534 0.02 5.57 23.82
N PRO A 535 1.36 5.56 23.69
CA PRO A 535 2.18 4.38 23.99
C PRO A 535 2.11 3.91 25.45
N ASP A 536 1.74 4.79 26.41
CA ASP A 536 1.53 4.43 27.81
C ASP A 536 0.14 3.87 28.13
N GLY A 537 -0.75 3.86 27.14
CA GLY A 537 -2.11 3.33 27.22
C GLY A 537 -3.12 4.21 27.97
N ARG A 538 -2.71 5.39 28.47
CA ARG A 538 -3.55 6.21 29.37
C ARG A 538 -4.41 7.23 28.62
N THR A 539 -4.07 7.55 27.39
CA THR A 539 -4.68 8.66 26.65
C THR A 539 -4.97 8.24 25.22
N ILE A 540 -6.08 8.70 24.67
CA ILE A 540 -6.35 8.71 23.23
C ILE A 540 -6.36 10.16 22.79
N LEU A 541 -5.40 10.57 21.94
CA LEU A 541 -5.42 11.87 21.31
C LEU A 541 -6.34 11.86 20.10
N CYS A 542 -7.13 12.91 19.95
CA CYS A 542 -7.99 13.13 18.81
C CYS A 542 -7.79 14.55 18.28
N VAL A 543 -7.96 14.75 16.99
CA VAL A 543 -8.18 16.08 16.44
C VAL A 543 -9.57 16.54 16.84
N VAL A 544 -9.72 17.80 17.23
CA VAL A 544 -11.02 18.39 17.57
C VAL A 544 -11.26 19.63 16.72
N ASN A 545 -12.47 19.81 16.23
CA ASN A 545 -12.91 21.07 15.66
C ASN A 545 -13.16 22.08 16.78
N GLN A 546 -12.58 23.25 16.67
CA GLN A 546 -12.76 24.29 17.67
C GLN A 546 -13.61 25.43 17.17
N PRO A 547 -14.64 25.84 17.94
CA PRO A 547 -15.37 27.06 17.63
C PRO A 547 -14.54 28.27 18.09
N GLY A 548 -14.33 29.27 17.24
CA GLY A 548 -13.66 30.52 17.57
C GLY A 548 -12.42 30.77 16.72
N ASP A 549 -11.37 31.29 17.33
CA ASP A 549 -10.17 31.78 16.65
C ASP A 549 -9.26 30.63 16.11
N ALA A 550 -9.40 29.44 16.66
CA ALA A 550 -8.69 28.25 16.23
C ALA A 550 -9.56 27.38 15.32
N LEU A 551 -8.96 26.82 14.26
CA LEU A 551 -9.67 25.91 13.34
C LEU A 551 -9.79 24.53 13.95
N THR A 552 -8.67 24.00 14.46
CA THR A 552 -8.61 22.67 15.06
C THR A 552 -7.73 22.67 16.30
N GLY A 553 -7.77 21.58 17.03
CA GLY A 553 -6.88 21.35 18.16
C GLY A 553 -6.60 19.87 18.36
N LEU A 554 -5.76 19.57 19.32
CA LEU A 554 -5.51 18.22 19.80
C LEU A 554 -6.13 18.05 21.19
N MET A 555 -7.08 17.13 21.29
CA MET A 555 -7.81 16.78 22.51
C MET A 555 -7.30 15.46 23.06
N ALA A 556 -6.84 15.45 24.28
CA ALA A 556 -6.51 14.24 25.02
C ALA A 556 -7.76 13.71 25.74
N VAL A 557 -8.10 12.45 25.51
CA VAL A 557 -9.19 11.74 26.17
C VAL A 557 -8.60 10.66 27.07
N SER A 558 -8.86 10.73 28.36
CA SER A 558 -8.40 9.72 29.34
C SER A 558 -9.08 8.38 29.10
N THR A 559 -8.29 7.30 29.02
CA THR A 559 -8.83 5.95 28.77
C THR A 559 -9.53 5.33 29.98
N SER A 560 -9.33 5.90 31.18
CA SER A 560 -9.94 5.41 32.43
C SER A 560 -11.34 5.96 32.70
N ASP A 561 -11.60 7.21 32.32
CA ASP A 561 -12.84 7.93 32.70
C ASP A 561 -13.44 8.81 31.59
N GLY A 562 -12.83 8.82 30.42
CA GLY A 562 -13.31 9.60 29.24
C GLY A 562 -13.17 11.12 29.37
N ARG A 563 -12.49 11.62 30.42
CA ARG A 563 -12.26 13.06 30.57
C ARG A 563 -11.44 13.62 29.44
N GLN A 564 -11.83 14.79 28.96
CA GLN A 564 -11.20 15.49 27.85
C GLN A 564 -10.35 16.65 28.34
N HIS A 565 -9.15 16.81 27.77
CA HIS A 565 -8.24 17.92 28.04
C HIS A 565 -7.59 18.40 26.74
N LEU A 566 -7.69 19.70 26.44
CA LEU A 566 -7.09 20.31 25.27
C LEU A 566 -5.58 20.46 25.44
N ILE A 567 -4.80 19.91 24.50
CA ILE A 567 -3.33 19.96 24.48
C ILE A 567 -2.82 21.11 23.61
N LEU A 568 -3.41 21.27 22.44
CA LEU A 568 -3.01 22.26 21.44
C LEU A 568 -4.25 22.87 20.80
N SER A 569 -4.21 24.19 20.65
CA SER A 569 -5.14 24.95 19.83
C SER A 569 -4.37 25.51 18.64
N ALA A 570 -4.77 25.18 17.43
CA ALA A 570 -4.09 25.58 16.20
C ALA A 570 -4.99 26.42 15.31
N ASP A 571 -4.41 27.42 14.65
CA ASP A 571 -5.04 28.23 13.61
C ASP A 571 -4.94 27.55 12.21
N SER A 572 -4.51 26.30 12.18
CA SER A 572 -4.39 25.44 11.02
C SER A 572 -5.28 24.19 11.13
N ALA A 573 -5.54 23.53 10.03
CA ALA A 573 -6.27 22.27 10.04
C ALA A 573 -5.31 21.09 10.27
N LEU A 574 -5.37 20.50 11.46
CA LEU A 574 -4.56 19.34 11.83
C LEU A 574 -5.24 18.04 11.39
N ALA A 575 -4.42 17.04 11.02
CA ALA A 575 -4.91 15.70 10.67
C ALA A 575 -3.89 14.60 11.04
N ASN A 576 -4.35 13.34 11.07
CA ASN A 576 -3.55 12.13 11.21
C ASN A 576 -2.54 12.15 12.38
N PRO A 577 -2.94 12.45 13.63
CA PRO A 577 -2.04 12.40 14.76
C PRO A 577 -1.44 10.99 14.89
N THR A 578 -0.13 10.90 14.99
CA THR A 578 0.59 9.63 15.06
C THR A 578 1.67 9.71 16.13
N TRP A 579 1.51 8.94 17.20
CA TRP A 579 2.45 8.92 18.31
C TRP A 579 3.83 8.39 17.90
N LEU A 580 4.85 9.00 18.43
CA LEU A 580 6.18 8.41 18.49
C LEU A 580 6.26 7.37 19.62
N PRO A 581 6.97 6.26 19.43
CA PRO A 581 6.98 5.14 20.40
C PRO A 581 7.42 5.54 21.83
N GLU A 582 8.26 6.57 21.93
CA GLU A 582 8.76 7.05 23.23
C GLU A 582 7.70 7.83 24.05
N GLY A 583 6.55 8.16 23.44
CA GLY A 583 5.45 8.88 24.10
C GLY A 583 5.74 10.37 24.41
N ARG A 584 6.86 10.89 23.95
CA ARG A 584 7.28 12.31 24.20
C ARG A 584 6.69 13.31 23.22
N GLY A 585 5.98 12.85 22.22
CA GLY A 585 5.37 13.69 21.19
C GLY A 585 4.75 12.84 20.08
N LEU A 586 4.20 13.54 19.12
CA LEU A 586 3.49 12.95 17.98
C LEU A 586 3.76 13.75 16.70
N LEU A 587 3.60 13.10 15.58
CA LEU A 587 3.56 13.73 14.27
C LEU A 587 2.11 14.02 13.88
N VAL A 588 1.91 15.14 13.19
CA VAL A 588 0.61 15.53 12.61
C VAL A 588 0.81 16.02 11.19
N ILE A 589 -0.21 15.94 10.37
CA ILE A 589 -0.29 16.72 9.13
C ILE A 589 -0.85 18.09 9.50
N ASP A 590 -0.09 19.13 9.18
CA ASP A 590 -0.46 20.52 9.35
C ASP A 590 -0.81 21.13 8.00
N ARG A 591 -2.06 21.53 7.83
CA ARG A 591 -2.55 22.27 6.67
C ARG A 591 -2.50 23.75 7.00
N GLY A 592 -1.32 24.32 6.77
CA GLY A 592 -1.01 25.68 7.15
C GLY A 592 -1.93 26.71 6.49
N ARG A 593 -2.41 27.66 7.28
CA ARG A 593 -3.26 28.75 6.82
C ARG A 593 -2.54 29.66 5.82
N ALA A 594 -1.25 29.87 6.01
CA ALA A 594 -0.42 30.69 5.13
C ALA A 594 -0.37 30.22 3.68
N SER A 595 -0.73 28.95 3.43
CA SER A 595 -0.78 28.31 2.11
C SER A 595 -2.21 28.10 1.61
N ASN A 596 -3.23 28.75 2.16
CA ASN A 596 -4.67 28.48 1.88
C ASN A 596 -5.06 27.02 2.08
N PHE A 597 -4.46 26.33 3.06
CA PHE A 597 -4.68 24.90 3.29
C PHE A 597 -4.34 24.01 2.09
N THR A 598 -3.58 24.53 1.11
CA THR A 598 -3.16 23.78 -0.07
C THR A 598 -1.84 23.04 0.12
N GLN A 599 -1.05 23.42 1.14
CA GLN A 599 0.19 22.75 1.50
C GLN A 599 0.00 21.96 2.80
N PHE A 600 0.22 20.64 2.69
CA PHE A 600 0.07 19.69 3.77
C PHE A 600 1.45 19.24 4.23
N GLN A 601 1.94 19.80 5.32
CA GLN A 601 3.27 19.54 5.84
C GLN A 601 3.24 18.62 7.07
N VAL A 602 4.31 17.87 7.28
CA VAL A 602 4.49 17.10 8.52
C VAL A 602 5.01 18.01 9.61
N ALA A 603 4.36 18.02 10.76
CA ALA A 603 4.79 18.74 11.94
C ALA A 603 4.94 17.80 13.15
N PHE A 604 5.83 18.15 14.07
CA PHE A 604 6.03 17.47 15.34
C PHE A 604 5.42 18.30 16.48
N VAL A 605 4.62 17.63 17.32
CA VAL A 605 4.01 18.23 18.51
C VAL A 605 4.61 17.60 19.76
N VAL A 606 5.18 18.44 20.62
CA VAL A 606 5.73 18.02 21.94
C VAL A 606 4.58 17.74 22.89
N TYR A 607 4.57 16.57 23.51
CA TYR A 607 3.56 16.20 24.50
C TYR A 607 4.16 16.22 25.92
N PRO A 608 3.49 16.74 26.94
CA PRO A 608 2.15 17.36 26.91
C PRO A 608 2.10 18.85 26.59
N ASP A 609 3.24 19.50 26.29
CA ASP A 609 3.39 20.95 26.21
C ASP A 609 2.63 21.60 25.04
N GLY A 610 2.27 20.83 24.02
CA GLY A 610 1.52 21.29 22.85
C GLY A 610 2.32 22.19 21.89
N GLN A 611 3.65 22.29 22.06
CA GLN A 611 4.49 23.06 21.13
C GLN A 611 4.58 22.30 19.80
N MET A 612 4.25 22.99 18.71
CA MET A 612 4.28 22.43 17.35
C MET A 612 5.45 23.02 16.56
N GLU A 613 6.20 22.16 15.89
CA GLU A 613 7.34 22.52 15.04
C GLU A 613 7.26 21.78 13.70
N PRO A 614 7.52 22.45 12.57
CA PRO A 614 7.49 21.80 11.27
C PRO A 614 8.67 20.83 11.09
N VAL A 615 8.38 19.63 10.59
CA VAL A 615 9.34 18.62 10.15
C VAL A 615 9.69 18.81 8.68
N THR A 616 8.69 18.95 7.81
CA THR A 616 8.88 19.26 6.39
C THR A 616 8.63 20.73 6.11
N ARG A 617 9.33 21.30 5.10
CA ARG A 617 9.20 22.70 4.67
C ARG A 617 9.46 22.84 3.17
N ASP A 618 8.91 21.92 2.40
CA ASP A 618 9.04 21.90 0.95
C ASP A 618 7.70 22.25 0.26
N THR A 619 7.66 22.15 -1.04
CA THR A 619 6.48 22.45 -1.86
C THR A 619 5.56 21.24 -2.08
N ASN A 620 5.90 20.09 -1.54
CA ASN A 620 5.11 18.87 -1.69
C ASN A 620 3.97 18.82 -0.67
N ASN A 621 2.98 18.01 -0.93
CA ASN A 621 1.89 17.71 -0.03
C ASN A 621 2.08 16.32 0.58
N TYR A 622 1.86 16.20 1.89
CA TYR A 622 1.97 14.95 2.62
C TYR A 622 0.62 14.53 3.19
N SER A 623 0.29 13.25 3.10
CA SER A 623 -0.93 12.72 3.72
C SER A 623 -0.71 11.32 4.27
N GLY A 624 -1.47 10.98 5.32
CA GLY A 624 -1.30 9.71 6.03
C GLY A 624 0.06 9.62 6.71
N LEU A 625 0.08 9.31 7.99
CA LEU A 625 1.31 9.14 8.76
C LEU A 625 1.30 7.76 9.42
N SER A 626 2.38 7.02 9.26
CA SER A 626 2.57 5.75 9.94
C SER A 626 4.04 5.57 10.29
N VAL A 627 4.33 5.32 11.58
CA VAL A 627 5.69 5.25 12.12
C VAL A 627 6.01 3.84 12.57
N SER A 628 7.23 3.37 12.30
CA SER A 628 7.75 2.09 12.80
C SER A 628 7.88 2.07 14.33
N ALA A 629 7.83 0.89 14.95
CA ALA A 629 7.88 0.75 16.41
C ALA A 629 9.18 1.29 17.05
N ASN A 630 10.26 1.42 16.30
CA ASN A 630 11.50 2.05 16.76
C ASN A 630 11.54 3.57 16.54
N GLY A 631 10.51 4.17 15.95
CA GLY A 631 10.43 5.62 15.70
C GLY A 631 11.33 6.18 14.60
N GLN A 632 12.09 5.33 13.91
CA GLN A 632 13.14 5.76 12.96
C GLN A 632 12.66 5.90 11.52
N VAL A 633 11.53 5.28 11.18
CA VAL A 633 10.99 5.28 9.82
C VAL A 633 9.55 5.78 9.85
N LEU A 634 9.29 6.80 9.07
CA LEU A 634 7.96 7.34 8.80
C LEU A 634 7.56 7.00 7.36
N ALA A 635 6.43 6.34 7.19
CA ALA A 635 5.78 6.17 5.90
C ALA A 635 4.68 7.23 5.74
N THR A 636 4.65 7.88 4.59
CA THR A 636 3.64 8.89 4.23
C THR A 636 3.38 8.84 2.72
N VAL A 637 2.28 9.42 2.28
CA VAL A 637 1.98 9.65 0.87
C VAL A 637 2.41 11.06 0.51
N LEU A 638 3.27 11.18 -0.49
CA LEU A 638 3.70 12.44 -1.08
C LEU A 638 2.88 12.69 -2.34
N SER A 639 2.26 13.86 -2.44
CA SER A 639 1.41 14.24 -3.56
C SER A 639 1.94 15.48 -4.27
N GLU A 640 1.93 15.43 -5.60
CA GLU A 640 2.26 16.54 -6.49
C GLU A 640 1.01 16.90 -7.31
N ASP A 641 0.55 18.13 -7.17
CA ASP A 641 -0.60 18.63 -7.90
C ASP A 641 -0.19 19.14 -9.29
N ARG A 642 -0.86 18.64 -10.33
CA ARG A 642 -0.67 19.05 -11.74
C ARG A 642 -2.01 19.51 -12.31
N TRP A 643 -2.51 20.60 -11.78
CA TRP A 643 -3.77 21.19 -12.18
C TRP A 643 -3.56 22.50 -12.93
N ASN A 644 -4.44 22.78 -13.87
CA ASN A 644 -4.38 23.97 -14.71
C ASN A 644 -5.77 24.57 -14.87
N LEU A 645 -5.82 25.91 -14.92
CA LEU A 645 -6.96 26.64 -15.43
C LEU A 645 -6.87 26.66 -16.96
N GLU A 646 -7.83 26.06 -17.60
CA GLU A 646 -7.88 25.85 -19.05
C GLU A 646 -9.10 26.50 -19.68
N LEU A 647 -8.97 26.88 -20.96
CA LEU A 647 -10.03 27.46 -21.75
C LEU A 647 -10.29 26.62 -23.00
N MET A 648 -11.53 26.26 -23.21
CA MET A 648 -12.04 25.62 -24.41
C MET A 648 -12.92 26.59 -25.18
N SER A 649 -12.63 26.81 -26.46
CA SER A 649 -13.41 27.65 -27.35
C SER A 649 -14.41 26.80 -28.13
N GLY A 650 -15.69 27.26 -28.24
CA GLY A 650 -16.67 26.64 -29.15
C GLY A 650 -17.54 25.53 -28.57
N GLY A 651 -17.38 25.12 -27.31
CA GLY A 651 -18.33 24.26 -26.56
C GLY A 651 -18.68 22.89 -27.17
N SER A 652 -17.90 22.36 -28.10
CA SER A 652 -18.16 21.09 -28.77
C SER A 652 -16.95 20.13 -28.66
N ALA A 653 -17.21 18.84 -28.66
CA ALA A 653 -16.20 17.79 -28.64
C ALA A 653 -15.16 18.02 -29.75
N GLY A 654 -13.86 18.15 -29.37
CA GLY A 654 -12.74 18.36 -30.29
C GLY A 654 -12.27 19.82 -30.43
N ALA A 655 -12.80 20.76 -29.63
CA ALA A 655 -12.31 22.13 -29.60
C ALA A 655 -10.91 22.23 -28.97
N ASP A 656 -10.10 23.21 -29.45
CA ASP A 656 -8.78 23.49 -28.88
C ASP A 656 -8.89 23.91 -27.41
N VAL A 657 -8.13 23.22 -26.55
CA VAL A 657 -8.01 23.53 -25.13
C VAL A 657 -6.68 24.23 -24.91
N ARG A 658 -6.72 25.41 -24.30
CA ARG A 658 -5.55 26.23 -24.03
C ARG A 658 -5.38 26.45 -22.53
N GLN A 659 -4.20 26.14 -21.99
CA GLN A 659 -3.83 26.48 -20.62
C GLN A 659 -3.70 28.00 -20.45
N ILE A 660 -4.30 28.53 -19.39
CA ILE A 660 -4.30 29.94 -19.03
C ILE A 660 -3.38 30.22 -17.85
N ALA A 661 -3.48 29.40 -16.80
CA ALA A 661 -2.68 29.53 -15.59
C ALA A 661 -2.52 28.16 -14.89
N PRO A 662 -1.44 27.98 -14.11
CA PRO A 662 -1.40 26.90 -13.12
C PRO A 662 -2.52 27.08 -12.08
N ALA A 663 -3.10 25.98 -11.64
CA ALA A 663 -4.15 25.92 -10.63
C ALA A 663 -3.81 24.84 -9.57
N SER A 664 -4.67 24.67 -8.58
CA SER A 664 -4.68 23.53 -7.65
C SER A 664 -6.00 22.78 -7.76
N ALA A 665 -6.09 21.60 -7.19
CA ALA A 665 -7.34 20.82 -7.12
C ALA A 665 -8.48 21.53 -6.34
N PHE A 666 -8.19 22.65 -5.71
CA PHE A 666 -9.17 23.44 -4.92
C PHE A 666 -9.32 24.86 -5.43
N THR A 667 -8.78 25.17 -6.62
CA THR A 667 -8.94 26.50 -7.21
C THR A 667 -10.37 26.69 -7.69
N ASN A 668 -11.10 27.61 -7.04
CA ASN A 668 -12.41 28.06 -7.46
C ASN A 668 -12.27 29.32 -8.30
N PHE A 669 -13.14 29.47 -9.28
CA PHE A 669 -13.08 30.60 -10.20
C PHE A 669 -14.47 30.94 -10.76
N SER A 670 -14.64 32.14 -11.26
CA SER A 670 -15.80 32.51 -12.04
C SER A 670 -15.48 33.50 -13.16
N TRP A 671 -16.43 33.70 -14.09
CA TRP A 671 -16.33 34.71 -15.11
C TRP A 671 -16.82 36.06 -14.62
N THR A 672 -16.17 37.13 -15.06
CA THR A 672 -16.68 38.48 -14.95
C THR A 672 -17.54 38.83 -16.15
N HIS A 673 -18.40 39.82 -16.03
CA HIS A 673 -19.26 40.28 -17.13
C HIS A 673 -18.47 40.81 -18.34
N ASP A 674 -17.25 41.32 -18.12
CA ASP A 674 -16.34 41.83 -19.17
C ASP A 674 -15.43 40.75 -19.76
N GLY A 675 -15.63 39.47 -19.42
CA GLY A 675 -14.95 38.34 -20.02
C GLY A 675 -13.57 38.03 -19.40
N ARG A 676 -13.27 38.54 -18.20
CA ARG A 676 -12.15 38.11 -17.37
C ARG A 676 -12.55 36.92 -16.52
N LEU A 677 -11.55 36.19 -15.97
CA LEU A 677 -11.71 35.16 -14.95
C LEU A 677 -11.22 35.71 -13.61
N ILE A 678 -12.02 35.53 -12.57
CA ILE A 678 -11.61 35.76 -11.18
C ILE A 678 -11.30 34.41 -10.57
N HIS A 679 -10.18 34.31 -9.87
CA HIS A 679 -9.81 33.12 -9.13
C HIS A 679 -9.07 33.47 -7.84
N ASP A 680 -9.10 32.58 -6.88
CA ASP A 680 -8.30 32.68 -5.67
C ASP A 680 -6.89 32.17 -5.91
N LYS A 681 -5.91 32.83 -5.31
CA LYS A 681 -4.51 32.42 -5.31
C LYS A 681 -3.79 33.13 -4.15
N ASP A 682 -3.02 32.37 -3.36
CA ASP A 682 -2.19 32.91 -2.28
C ASP A 682 -2.97 33.81 -1.31
N ASN A 683 -4.17 33.40 -0.88
CA ASN A 683 -5.11 34.17 -0.04
C ASN A 683 -5.60 35.49 -0.65
N LYS A 684 -5.54 35.62 -1.94
CA LYS A 684 -5.95 36.85 -2.63
C LYS A 684 -6.79 36.52 -3.85
N LEU A 685 -7.77 37.37 -4.15
CA LEU A 685 -8.49 37.30 -5.40
C LEU A 685 -7.67 37.94 -6.52
N HIS A 686 -7.48 37.17 -7.57
CA HIS A 686 -6.81 37.59 -8.79
C HIS A 686 -7.78 37.56 -9.96
N TRP A 687 -7.50 38.38 -10.94
CA TRP A 687 -8.18 38.31 -12.22
C TRP A 687 -7.19 38.06 -13.36
N ILE A 688 -7.64 37.36 -14.38
CA ILE A 688 -6.89 37.12 -15.59
C ILE A 688 -7.81 37.35 -16.81
N ASN A 689 -7.33 38.11 -17.75
CA ASN A 689 -7.99 38.19 -19.07
C ASN A 689 -7.48 37.04 -19.94
N PRO A 690 -8.33 36.07 -20.32
CA PRO A 690 -7.86 34.88 -21.01
C PRO A 690 -7.42 35.15 -22.44
N ASP A 691 -7.83 36.25 -23.08
CA ASP A 691 -7.46 36.58 -24.43
C ASP A 691 -6.13 37.33 -24.52
N SER A 692 -5.95 38.34 -23.67
CA SER A 692 -4.72 39.17 -23.66
C SER A 692 -3.63 38.62 -22.74
N GLY A 693 -3.94 37.71 -21.82
CA GLY A 693 -3.03 37.23 -20.78
C GLY A 693 -2.76 38.28 -19.67
N ALA A 694 -3.40 39.44 -19.70
CA ALA A 694 -3.28 40.46 -18.66
C ALA A 694 -3.80 39.91 -17.30
N LYS A 695 -3.08 40.19 -16.23
CA LYS A 695 -3.36 39.72 -14.87
C LYS A 695 -3.32 40.86 -13.86
N GLY A 696 -4.08 40.73 -12.78
CA GLY A 696 -4.05 41.67 -11.67
C GLY A 696 -4.68 41.06 -10.41
N ALA A 697 -4.55 41.76 -9.31
CA ALA A 697 -5.16 41.38 -8.03
C ALA A 697 -6.24 42.42 -7.68
N PHE A 698 -7.24 42.01 -6.90
CA PHE A 698 -8.19 42.88 -6.26
C PHE A 698 -7.55 43.40 -4.96
N ALA A 699 -7.16 44.67 -4.94
CA ALA A 699 -6.30 45.26 -3.90
C ALA A 699 -6.91 45.29 -2.48
N THR A 700 -8.21 45.09 -2.31
CA THR A 700 -8.93 45.19 -1.02
C THR A 700 -9.38 43.85 -0.46
N LEU A 701 -9.21 42.80 -1.19
CA LEU A 701 -9.55 41.43 -0.76
C LEU A 701 -8.28 40.64 -0.42
N GLU A 702 -7.44 41.27 0.42
CA GLU A 702 -6.31 40.57 1.06
C GLU A 702 -6.86 39.63 2.14
N ASP A 703 -6.30 38.43 2.26
CA ASP A 703 -6.72 37.36 3.17
C ASP A 703 -8.09 36.71 2.88
N SER A 704 -8.48 36.62 1.60
CA SER A 704 -9.59 35.76 1.18
C SER A 704 -9.15 34.28 1.17
N ALA A 705 -9.24 33.62 2.31
CA ALA A 705 -9.12 32.14 2.35
C ALA A 705 -10.40 31.51 1.81
N ASP A 706 -10.29 30.47 0.99
CA ASP A 706 -11.39 29.68 0.42
C ASP A 706 -12.44 30.47 -0.42
N GLY A 707 -11.94 31.35 -1.25
CA GLY A 707 -12.69 32.45 -1.79
C GLY A 707 -13.70 32.20 -2.89
N ASP A 708 -14.40 31.11 -3.02
CA ASP A 708 -15.50 30.92 -4.03
C ASP A 708 -15.97 32.25 -4.67
N PRO A 709 -15.17 32.91 -5.55
CA PRO A 709 -15.49 34.25 -6.01
C PRO A 709 -16.59 34.20 -7.07
N TRP A 710 -17.59 35.11 -6.95
CA TRP A 710 -18.67 35.23 -7.92
C TRP A 710 -18.97 36.69 -8.22
N GLU A 711 -18.89 37.11 -9.48
CA GLU A 711 -19.33 38.45 -9.88
C GLU A 711 -20.84 38.47 -10.13
N CYS A 712 -21.51 39.50 -9.62
CA CYS A 712 -22.92 39.67 -9.88
C CYS A 712 -23.17 40.11 -11.35
N ALA A 713 -24.32 39.71 -11.91
CA ALA A 713 -24.61 39.89 -13.35
C ALA A 713 -24.65 41.36 -13.80
N ASP A 714 -24.86 42.30 -12.86
CA ASP A 714 -24.84 43.74 -13.15
C ASP A 714 -23.42 44.35 -13.20
N GLY A 715 -22.36 43.51 -12.92
CA GLY A 715 -21.00 43.95 -12.93
C GLY A 715 -20.60 44.93 -11.82
N ARG A 716 -21.42 45.09 -10.78
CA ARG A 716 -21.15 46.06 -9.71
C ARG A 716 -20.39 45.46 -8.55
N TYR A 717 -20.70 44.22 -8.21
CA TYR A 717 -20.21 43.55 -7.00
C TYR A 717 -19.56 42.21 -7.31
N VAL A 718 -18.55 41.89 -6.54
CA VAL A 718 -18.01 40.54 -6.39
C VAL A 718 -18.37 40.05 -4.99
N VAL A 719 -18.98 38.86 -4.89
CA VAL A 719 -19.19 38.18 -3.61
C VAL A 719 -18.17 37.07 -3.47
N SER A 720 -17.72 36.87 -2.25
CA SER A 720 -16.70 35.87 -1.93
C SER A 720 -16.79 35.46 -0.48
N LEU A 721 -16.22 34.35 -0.15
CA LEU A 721 -15.98 33.97 1.24
C LEU A 721 -14.76 34.71 1.76
N LEU A 722 -14.91 35.37 2.87
CA LEU A 722 -13.78 35.85 3.65
C LEU A 722 -13.89 35.21 5.02
N GLY A 723 -12.85 34.48 5.38
CA GLY A 723 -12.70 33.88 6.69
C GLY A 723 -11.54 34.51 7.38
N LEU A 724 -11.73 34.98 8.63
CA LEU A 724 -10.70 34.93 9.64
C LEU A 724 -9.55 35.90 9.51
N HIS A 725 -9.83 37.19 9.33
CA HIS A 725 -8.85 38.22 9.75
C HIS A 725 -8.61 38.11 11.25
N GLY A 726 -7.38 37.82 11.63
CA GLY A 726 -6.91 37.86 13.00
C GLY A 726 -7.50 36.82 13.95
N GLY A 727 -7.77 35.59 13.51
CA GLY A 727 -8.12 34.48 14.38
C GLY A 727 -9.55 34.48 14.94
N LYS A 728 -10.51 35.22 14.41
CA LYS A 728 -11.90 35.24 14.89
C LYS A 728 -12.88 34.51 13.97
N GLY A 729 -12.72 33.33 13.81
CA GLY A 729 -13.47 32.07 13.75
C GLY A 729 -14.77 31.99 13.02
N SER A 730 -15.13 32.74 11.96
CA SER A 730 -16.28 32.38 11.15
C SER A 730 -16.06 32.66 9.66
N GLN A 731 -16.30 31.69 8.82
CA GLN A 731 -16.35 31.84 7.37
C GLN A 731 -17.68 32.46 7.00
N ASN A 732 -17.65 33.62 6.35
CA ASN A 732 -18.84 34.41 6.03
C ASN A 732 -18.82 34.89 4.58
N VAL A 733 -19.99 35.19 4.07
CA VAL A 733 -20.16 35.80 2.76
C VAL A 733 -19.94 37.32 2.86
N TRP A 734 -19.10 37.83 2.00
CA TRP A 734 -18.80 39.24 1.86
C TRP A 734 -19.05 39.72 0.43
N ARG A 735 -19.25 40.99 0.25
CA ARG A 735 -19.24 41.65 -1.05
C ARG A 735 -18.24 42.77 -1.12
N ALA A 736 -17.66 43.00 -2.28
CA ALA A 736 -16.88 44.20 -2.62
C ALA A 736 -17.34 44.76 -3.96
N ASP A 737 -17.03 46.00 -4.23
CA ASP A 737 -17.18 46.56 -5.57
C ASP A 737 -16.19 45.82 -6.53
N VAL A 738 -16.51 45.71 -7.80
CA VAL A 738 -15.63 45.11 -8.82
C VAL A 738 -14.30 45.84 -8.93
N SER A 739 -14.25 47.15 -8.56
CA SER A 739 -13.02 47.93 -8.42
C SER A 739 -12.20 47.55 -7.18
N GLY A 740 -12.71 46.69 -6.29
CA GLY A 740 -12.07 46.27 -5.04
C GLY A 740 -12.39 47.15 -3.83
N GLY A 741 -13.29 48.15 -3.92
CA GLY A 741 -13.70 49.01 -2.79
C GLY A 741 -14.95 48.50 -2.06
N ASN A 742 -15.37 49.25 -1.01
CA ASN A 742 -16.63 49.07 -0.28
C ASN A 742 -16.89 47.66 0.25
N LEU A 743 -15.85 47.03 0.85
CA LEU A 743 -15.95 45.70 1.44
C LEU A 743 -17.04 45.66 2.52
N LYS A 744 -18.00 44.73 2.40
CA LYS A 744 -19.12 44.61 3.34
C LYS A 744 -19.44 43.14 3.66
N GLN A 745 -19.50 42.81 4.93
CA GLN A 745 -19.96 41.49 5.40
C GLN A 745 -21.49 41.38 5.21
N LEU A 746 -21.93 40.32 4.59
CA LEU A 746 -23.35 40.03 4.32
C LEU A 746 -23.95 39.07 5.34
N THR A 747 -23.19 38.10 5.81
CA THR A 747 -23.65 37.05 6.72
C THR A 747 -22.88 37.00 8.00
N GLN A 748 -23.44 36.38 9.04
CA GLN A 748 -22.81 36.22 10.37
C GLN A 748 -22.88 34.76 10.85
N GLY A 749 -22.94 33.82 9.92
CA GLY A 749 -22.88 32.39 10.21
C GLY A 749 -21.54 31.96 10.76
N LYS A 750 -21.42 30.69 11.12
CA LYS A 750 -20.17 30.12 11.61
C LYS A 750 -19.34 29.44 10.51
N ALA A 751 -20.02 28.96 9.47
CA ALA A 751 -19.40 28.18 8.38
C ALA A 751 -20.26 28.35 7.11
N ASP A 752 -20.45 29.61 6.67
CA ASP A 752 -21.14 29.89 5.42
C ASP A 752 -20.24 29.53 4.23
N SER A 753 -20.80 29.04 3.13
CA SER A 753 -20.06 28.56 1.98
C SER A 753 -20.79 28.79 0.66
N LEU A 754 -20.08 28.67 -0.47
CA LEU A 754 -20.64 28.67 -1.83
C LEU A 754 -21.52 29.90 -2.15
N PRO A 755 -21.04 31.14 -2.04
CA PRO A 755 -21.82 32.31 -2.36
C PRO A 755 -22.06 32.39 -3.87
N VAL A 756 -23.34 32.51 -4.27
CA VAL A 756 -23.76 32.67 -5.67
C VAL A 756 -24.66 33.90 -5.76
N CYS A 757 -24.27 34.87 -6.57
CA CYS A 757 -25.10 36.05 -6.79
C CYS A 757 -26.36 35.67 -7.59
N ALA A 758 -27.52 36.14 -7.14
CA ALA A 758 -28.77 35.94 -7.89
C ALA A 758 -28.68 36.62 -9.27
N PRO A 759 -29.30 36.06 -10.31
CA PRO A 759 -29.28 36.66 -11.65
C PRO A 759 -29.81 38.10 -11.73
N ASP A 760 -30.66 38.50 -10.77
CA ASP A 760 -31.15 39.87 -10.64
C ASP A 760 -30.19 40.82 -9.89
N SER A 761 -29.07 40.33 -9.41
CA SER A 761 -28.01 41.04 -8.64
C SER A 761 -28.54 41.70 -7.35
N ARG A 762 -29.71 41.30 -6.83
CA ARG A 762 -30.31 41.89 -5.62
C ARG A 762 -30.07 41.10 -4.36
N SER A 763 -29.69 39.85 -4.49
CA SER A 763 -29.43 38.95 -3.38
C SER A 763 -28.32 37.93 -3.68
N VAL A 764 -27.81 37.32 -2.62
CA VAL A 764 -26.82 36.27 -2.69
C VAL A 764 -27.41 35.01 -2.08
N TYR A 765 -27.33 33.91 -2.78
CA TYR A 765 -27.56 32.57 -2.24
C TYR A 765 -26.25 32.04 -1.64
N TYR A 766 -26.36 31.31 -0.55
CA TYR A 766 -25.21 30.68 0.09
C TYR A 766 -25.68 29.46 0.87
N MET A 767 -24.77 28.60 1.27
CA MET A 767 -25.06 27.44 2.09
C MET A 767 -24.56 27.68 3.52
N ASP A 768 -25.38 27.40 4.52
CA ASP A 768 -24.96 27.46 5.93
C ASP A 768 -24.18 26.23 6.35
N GLY A 769 -23.66 26.23 7.58
CA GLY A 769 -22.86 25.12 8.12
C GLY A 769 -23.60 23.77 8.27
N ASN A 770 -24.93 23.74 8.02
CA ASN A 770 -25.75 22.53 8.03
C ASN A 770 -26.14 22.06 6.60
N GLY A 771 -25.58 22.68 5.57
CA GLY A 771 -25.91 22.36 4.19
C GLY A 771 -27.25 22.92 3.72
N ILE A 772 -27.83 23.88 4.45
CA ILE A 772 -29.11 24.50 4.10
C ILE A 772 -28.86 25.70 3.19
N VAL A 773 -29.58 25.75 2.07
CA VAL A 773 -29.48 26.90 1.14
C VAL A 773 -30.23 28.09 1.69
N MET A 774 -29.50 29.20 1.87
CA MET A 774 -29.94 30.46 2.43
C MET A 774 -29.88 31.55 1.37
N GLN A 775 -30.60 32.67 1.62
CA GLN A 775 -30.54 33.88 0.79
C GLN A 775 -30.39 35.12 1.66
N VAL A 776 -29.49 36.03 1.28
CA VAL A 776 -29.30 37.33 1.93
C VAL A 776 -29.38 38.46 0.89
N PRO A 777 -29.96 39.63 1.19
CA PRO A 777 -29.93 40.79 0.29
C PRO A 777 -28.49 41.23 0.03
N ILE A 778 -28.13 41.67 -1.20
CA ILE A 778 -26.79 42.12 -1.56
C ILE A 778 -26.39 43.38 -0.77
N GLU A 779 -27.35 44.18 -0.33
CA GLU A 779 -27.10 45.33 0.56
C GLU A 779 -27.03 44.96 2.05
N GLY A 780 -27.06 43.65 2.36
CA GLY A 780 -27.10 43.12 3.73
C GLY A 780 -28.48 43.16 4.35
N GLY A 781 -28.69 42.46 5.43
CA GLY A 781 -29.98 42.34 6.11
C GLY A 781 -30.17 40.93 6.68
N ALA A 782 -31.40 40.59 7.04
CA ALA A 782 -31.72 39.28 7.56
C ALA A 782 -31.65 38.20 6.45
N SER A 783 -30.95 37.10 6.70
CA SER A 783 -30.98 35.93 5.85
C SER A 783 -32.28 35.16 6.00
N ARG A 784 -32.75 34.54 4.93
CA ARG A 784 -33.91 33.63 4.94
C ARG A 784 -33.53 32.24 4.45
N ILE A 785 -34.17 31.22 4.99
CA ILE A 785 -34.06 29.84 4.50
C ILE A 785 -34.73 29.80 3.11
N VAL A 786 -34.05 29.22 2.13
CA VAL A 786 -34.58 28.99 0.80
C VAL A 786 -35.10 27.58 0.64
N SER A 787 -34.42 26.58 1.21
CA SER A 787 -34.83 25.18 1.15
C SER A 787 -34.62 24.53 2.51
N GLU A 788 -35.57 23.73 2.96
CA GLU A 788 -35.40 22.87 4.13
C GLU A 788 -34.69 21.55 3.77
N VAL A 789 -34.52 21.25 2.47
CA VAL A 789 -33.80 20.10 2.01
C VAL A 789 -32.29 20.42 2.03
N SER A 790 -31.53 19.62 2.74
CA SER A 790 -30.06 19.76 2.78
C SER A 790 -29.44 19.40 1.43
N ALA A 791 -28.53 20.25 0.96
CA ALA A 791 -27.76 20.02 -0.25
C ALA A 791 -26.55 19.11 0.03
N SER A 792 -26.36 18.11 -0.82
CA SER A 792 -25.13 17.32 -0.85
C SER A 792 -24.13 17.91 -1.85
N GLY A 793 -23.41 18.94 -1.46
CA GLY A 793 -22.42 19.64 -2.30
C GLY A 793 -22.92 20.96 -2.90
N PHE A 794 -22.36 21.33 -4.05
CA PHE A 794 -22.66 22.62 -4.70
C PHE A 794 -24.12 22.72 -5.20
N PHE A 795 -24.63 23.92 -5.19
CA PHE A 795 -25.90 24.27 -5.81
C PHE A 795 -25.67 25.28 -6.94
N ASP A 796 -26.68 25.41 -7.82
CA ASP A 796 -26.71 26.45 -8.84
C ASP A 796 -28.08 27.03 -8.99
N VAL A 797 -28.13 28.24 -9.55
CA VAL A 797 -29.37 29.00 -9.79
C VAL A 797 -29.66 29.06 -11.28
N SER A 798 -30.89 28.74 -11.67
CA SER A 798 -31.29 28.87 -13.10
C SER A 798 -31.09 30.29 -13.61
N PRO A 799 -30.77 30.50 -14.90
CA PRO A 799 -30.52 31.82 -15.49
C PRO A 799 -31.70 32.81 -15.33
N ASP A 800 -32.92 32.33 -15.20
CA ASP A 800 -34.11 33.13 -14.94
C ASP A 800 -34.32 33.42 -13.43
N GLY A 801 -33.46 32.91 -12.54
CA GLY A 801 -33.51 33.12 -11.11
C GLY A 801 -34.66 32.40 -10.39
N ARG A 802 -35.40 31.51 -11.05
CA ARG A 802 -36.64 30.92 -10.51
C ARG A 802 -36.43 29.58 -9.84
N THR A 803 -35.36 28.84 -10.22
CA THR A 803 -35.13 27.47 -9.77
C THR A 803 -33.70 27.32 -9.23
N LEU A 804 -33.59 26.66 -8.10
CA LEU A 804 -32.30 26.14 -7.56
C LEU A 804 -32.19 24.67 -7.91
N ALA A 805 -30.98 24.20 -8.23
CA ALA A 805 -30.66 22.80 -8.41
C ALA A 805 -29.49 22.40 -7.50
N PHE A 806 -29.61 21.30 -6.77
CA PHE A 806 -28.54 20.75 -5.95
C PHE A 806 -28.71 19.24 -5.77
N GLY A 807 -27.61 18.58 -5.46
CA GLY A 807 -27.64 17.17 -5.07
C GLY A 807 -28.32 16.98 -3.72
N THR A 808 -29.08 15.91 -3.55
CA THR A 808 -29.66 15.48 -2.27
C THR A 808 -29.63 13.98 -2.15
N VAL A 809 -29.58 13.46 -0.92
CA VAL A 809 -29.56 12.03 -0.64
C VAL A 809 -30.93 11.56 -0.17
N ASP A 810 -31.46 10.54 -0.85
CA ASP A 810 -32.71 9.90 -0.44
C ASP A 810 -32.41 8.75 0.54
N HIS A 811 -32.53 9.05 1.83
CA HIS A 811 -32.26 8.09 2.91
C HIS A 811 -33.26 6.92 2.93
N ALA A 812 -34.50 7.12 2.42
CA ALA A 812 -35.54 6.08 2.38
C ALA A 812 -35.31 5.06 1.24
N ALA A 813 -34.62 5.46 0.17
CA ALA A 813 -34.37 4.65 -1.01
C ALA A 813 -32.93 4.06 -1.04
N GLY A 814 -32.30 3.81 0.12
CA GLY A 814 -30.97 3.21 0.19
C GLY A 814 -29.85 4.20 -0.15
N HIS A 815 -29.98 5.47 0.25
CA HIS A 815 -28.98 6.52 0.10
C HIS A 815 -28.63 6.85 -1.38
N GLN A 816 -29.62 6.77 -2.26
CA GLN A 816 -29.42 7.18 -3.65
C GLN A 816 -29.31 8.71 -3.78
N GLU A 817 -28.27 9.15 -4.43
CA GLU A 817 -28.09 10.56 -4.77
C GLU A 817 -29.06 10.98 -5.90
N LYS A 818 -29.78 12.10 -5.71
CA LYS A 818 -30.75 12.66 -6.63
C LYS A 818 -30.52 14.15 -6.77
N ILE A 819 -31.14 14.76 -7.76
CA ILE A 819 -31.16 16.22 -7.98
C ILE A 819 -32.48 16.78 -7.48
N ALA A 820 -32.42 17.67 -6.51
CA ALA A 820 -33.57 18.47 -6.11
C ALA A 820 -33.64 19.75 -6.96
N LEU A 821 -34.83 20.02 -7.52
CA LEU A 821 -35.18 21.27 -8.17
C LEU A 821 -36.17 22.02 -7.25
N VAL A 822 -35.75 23.18 -6.77
CA VAL A 822 -36.47 23.94 -5.74
C VAL A 822 -36.87 25.33 -6.27
N ALA A 823 -38.09 25.77 -6.03
CA ALA A 823 -38.49 27.11 -6.39
C ALA A 823 -37.80 28.15 -5.51
N ALA A 824 -36.98 29.02 -6.11
CA ALA A 824 -36.15 29.98 -5.39
C ALA A 824 -36.95 30.99 -4.55
N ALA A 825 -38.15 31.32 -4.98
CA ALA A 825 -39.02 32.26 -4.27
C ALA A 825 -39.70 31.66 -3.02
N THR A 826 -40.10 30.40 -3.08
CA THR A 826 -40.97 29.76 -2.06
C THR A 826 -40.27 28.65 -1.28
N GLY A 827 -39.15 28.15 -1.75
CA GLY A 827 -38.44 27.02 -1.16
C GLY A 827 -39.10 25.65 -1.39
N VAL A 828 -40.20 25.63 -2.15
CA VAL A 828 -40.92 24.38 -2.41
C VAL A 828 -40.15 23.53 -3.42
N THR A 829 -39.96 22.25 -3.13
CA THR A 829 -39.40 21.31 -4.09
C THR A 829 -40.37 21.11 -5.25
N ILE A 830 -39.98 21.56 -6.43
CA ILE A 830 -40.73 21.44 -7.68
C ILE A 830 -40.69 19.98 -8.15
N ARG A 831 -39.47 19.38 -8.14
CA ARG A 831 -39.23 18.03 -8.65
C ARG A 831 -37.94 17.45 -8.08
N VAL A 832 -37.90 16.16 -7.90
CA VAL A 832 -36.66 15.40 -7.64
C VAL A 832 -36.43 14.49 -8.83
N VAL A 833 -35.23 14.52 -9.41
CA VAL A 833 -34.85 13.72 -10.58
C VAL A 833 -33.59 12.89 -10.27
N ALA A 834 -33.50 11.69 -10.86
CA ALA A 834 -32.31 10.88 -10.77
C ALA A 834 -31.24 11.42 -11.73
N PHE A 835 -29.96 11.24 -11.37
CA PHE A 835 -28.86 11.39 -12.31
C PHE A 835 -28.96 10.35 -13.43
N GLN A 836 -28.88 10.77 -14.70
CA GLN A 836 -28.84 9.82 -15.82
C GLN A 836 -27.52 9.06 -15.91
N ARG A 837 -26.44 9.66 -15.41
CA ARG A 837 -25.12 9.06 -15.28
C ARG A 837 -24.56 9.39 -13.89
N PRO A 838 -23.82 8.50 -13.24
CA PRO A 838 -23.17 8.82 -11.96
C PRO A 838 -22.28 10.05 -12.09
N ARG A 839 -22.47 11.02 -11.22
CA ARG A 839 -21.58 12.19 -11.14
C ARG A 839 -20.30 11.85 -10.35
N VAL A 840 -19.23 12.55 -10.65
CA VAL A 840 -17.92 12.35 -9.99
C VAL A 840 -17.61 13.48 -9.02
N THR A 841 -17.94 14.71 -9.39
CA THR A 841 -17.76 15.89 -8.54
C THR A 841 -19.10 16.34 -7.97
N ASN A 842 -19.07 17.10 -6.88
CA ASN A 842 -20.29 17.64 -6.27
C ASN A 842 -20.91 18.81 -7.07
N LEU A 843 -20.33 19.15 -8.23
CA LEU A 843 -20.74 20.27 -9.07
C LEU A 843 -21.95 19.94 -9.94
N ILE A 844 -22.92 20.84 -9.93
CA ILE A 844 -24.07 20.87 -10.86
C ILE A 844 -24.21 22.30 -11.35
N ARG A 845 -24.34 22.50 -12.67
CA ARG A 845 -24.55 23.80 -13.28
C ARG A 845 -25.75 23.75 -14.21
N PHE A 846 -26.56 24.81 -14.26
CA PHE A 846 -27.57 24.96 -15.29
C PHE A 846 -26.94 25.22 -16.66
N SER A 847 -27.51 24.67 -17.70
CA SER A 847 -27.25 25.17 -19.06
C SER A 847 -27.74 26.61 -19.21
N ARG A 848 -27.15 27.34 -20.14
CA ARG A 848 -27.48 28.77 -20.37
C ARG A 848 -28.98 29.03 -20.64
N ASP A 849 -29.66 28.11 -21.31
CA ASP A 849 -31.09 28.18 -21.56
C ASP A 849 -31.99 27.73 -20.39
N GLY A 850 -31.36 27.29 -19.29
CA GLY A 850 -32.03 26.78 -18.08
C GLY A 850 -32.78 25.47 -18.27
N LYS A 851 -32.63 24.79 -19.42
CA LYS A 851 -33.41 23.58 -19.75
C LYS A 851 -32.70 22.28 -19.42
N SER A 852 -31.42 22.32 -19.08
CA SER A 852 -30.62 21.17 -18.75
C SER A 852 -29.72 21.45 -17.55
N LEU A 853 -29.24 20.38 -16.91
CA LEU A 853 -28.16 20.42 -15.94
C LEU A 853 -26.89 19.81 -16.54
N ILE A 854 -25.76 20.38 -16.18
CA ILE A 854 -24.43 19.91 -16.61
C ILE A 854 -23.66 19.50 -15.37
N TYR A 855 -23.04 18.32 -15.41
CA TYR A 855 -22.21 17.78 -14.34
C TYR A 855 -21.11 16.89 -14.88
N THR A 856 -20.12 16.59 -14.05
CA THR A 856 -18.96 15.78 -14.43
C THR A 856 -19.27 14.30 -14.30
N ILE A 857 -18.95 13.52 -15.33
CA ILE A 857 -18.97 12.05 -15.33
C ILE A 857 -17.55 11.52 -15.54
N ARG A 858 -17.26 10.30 -15.07
CA ARG A 858 -15.99 9.62 -15.30
C ARG A 858 -16.18 8.34 -16.08
N GLU A 859 -15.43 8.18 -17.18
CA GLU A 859 -15.40 6.97 -17.96
C GLU A 859 -13.92 6.62 -18.25
N ASN A 860 -13.52 5.37 -17.98
CA ASN A 860 -12.15 4.89 -18.14
C ASN A 860 -11.08 5.79 -17.45
N GLY A 861 -11.43 6.37 -16.29
CA GLY A 861 -10.52 7.22 -15.52
C GLY A 861 -10.37 8.65 -16.04
N VAL A 862 -11.19 9.08 -17.00
CA VAL A 862 -11.16 10.42 -17.58
C VAL A 862 -12.49 11.13 -17.31
N ASP A 863 -12.41 12.37 -16.85
CA ASP A 863 -13.58 13.16 -16.59
C ASP A 863 -14.07 13.90 -17.85
N ASN A 864 -15.38 13.86 -18.04
CA ASN A 864 -16.07 14.56 -19.12
C ASN A 864 -17.35 15.22 -18.60
N LEU A 865 -17.83 16.22 -19.31
CA LEU A 865 -19.07 16.90 -18.98
C LEU A 865 -20.28 16.21 -19.63
N TRP A 866 -21.31 15.97 -18.84
CA TRP A 866 -22.60 15.41 -19.25
C TRP A 866 -23.70 16.45 -19.13
N GLN A 867 -24.49 16.63 -20.18
CA GLN A 867 -25.68 17.46 -20.18
C GLN A 867 -26.93 16.60 -20.04
N GLN A 868 -27.67 16.78 -18.96
CA GLN A 868 -28.93 16.11 -18.67
C GLN A 868 -30.12 17.06 -18.87
N PRO A 869 -30.98 16.84 -19.87
CA PRO A 869 -32.22 17.66 -20.07
C PRO A 869 -33.18 17.47 -18.89
N LEU A 870 -33.81 18.57 -18.51
CA LEU A 870 -34.82 18.59 -17.44
C LEU A 870 -36.19 18.07 -17.87
N ASP A 871 -36.47 17.95 -19.18
CA ASP A 871 -37.71 17.36 -19.69
C ASP A 871 -37.74 15.83 -19.62
N GLY A 872 -36.67 15.20 -19.24
CA GLY A 872 -36.53 13.74 -19.14
C GLY A 872 -36.02 13.05 -20.40
N SER A 873 -35.73 13.81 -21.47
CA SER A 873 -35.09 13.25 -22.66
C SER A 873 -33.67 12.77 -22.38
N ALA A 874 -33.09 11.97 -23.29
CA ALA A 874 -31.77 11.43 -23.16
C ALA A 874 -30.71 12.55 -23.13
N GLY A 875 -29.79 12.46 -22.16
CA GLY A 875 -28.64 13.34 -22.05
C GLY A 875 -27.59 13.07 -23.08
N LYS A 876 -26.59 13.95 -23.17
CA LYS A 876 -25.46 13.82 -24.07
C LYS A 876 -24.15 14.25 -23.39
N GLN A 877 -23.07 13.67 -23.82
CA GLN A 877 -21.72 14.09 -23.45
C GLN A 877 -21.33 15.35 -24.22
N LEU A 878 -20.82 16.36 -23.50
CA LEU A 878 -20.42 17.65 -24.09
C LEU A 878 -18.95 17.70 -24.47
N THR A 879 -18.08 17.00 -23.74
CA THR A 879 -16.64 16.97 -23.98
C THR A 879 -16.17 15.53 -24.25
N SER A 880 -15.01 15.36 -24.91
CA SER A 880 -14.43 14.06 -25.24
C SER A 880 -12.94 14.03 -24.90
N PHE A 881 -12.63 14.40 -23.65
CA PHE A 881 -11.26 14.37 -23.15
C PHE A 881 -10.74 12.93 -23.06
N GLN A 882 -9.42 12.77 -23.24
CA GLN A 882 -8.74 11.48 -23.24
C GLN A 882 -7.87 11.27 -22.00
N ALA A 883 -7.72 12.31 -21.17
CA ALA A 883 -6.92 12.28 -19.95
C ALA A 883 -7.47 13.29 -18.94
N GLU A 884 -7.02 13.16 -17.69
CA GLU A 884 -7.21 14.12 -16.60
C GLU A 884 -8.63 14.20 -16.02
N HIS A 885 -8.71 14.87 -14.89
CA HIS A 885 -9.95 15.11 -14.13
C HIS A 885 -10.39 16.56 -14.25
N ILE A 886 -11.68 16.82 -14.00
CA ILE A 886 -12.28 18.15 -13.98
C ILE A 886 -12.66 18.47 -12.52
N TRP A 887 -12.08 19.53 -11.96
CA TRP A 887 -12.43 19.99 -10.62
C TRP A 887 -13.62 20.96 -10.65
N ASP A 888 -13.52 22.03 -11.49
CA ASP A 888 -14.56 23.03 -11.66
C ASP A 888 -14.68 23.46 -13.12
N PHE A 889 -15.84 23.99 -13.52
CA PHE A 889 -16.09 24.48 -14.86
C PHE A 889 -17.17 25.57 -14.91
N HIS A 890 -16.95 26.60 -15.73
CA HIS A 890 -17.85 27.71 -15.93
C HIS A 890 -17.91 28.19 -17.38
N TRP A 891 -19.08 28.43 -17.91
CA TRP A 891 -19.27 29.06 -19.19
C TRP A 891 -19.05 30.57 -19.13
N SER A 892 -18.44 31.16 -20.17
CA SER A 892 -18.38 32.61 -20.33
C SER A 892 -19.79 33.20 -20.39
N PRO A 893 -19.98 34.50 -20.02
CA PRO A 893 -21.30 35.14 -20.04
C PRO A 893 -21.99 35.09 -21.41
N ASP A 894 -21.23 35.13 -22.53
CA ASP A 894 -21.72 34.98 -23.89
C ASP A 894 -21.92 33.52 -24.33
N GLY A 895 -21.47 32.55 -23.53
CA GLY A 895 -21.53 31.11 -23.82
C GLY A 895 -20.62 30.63 -24.92
N SER A 896 -19.66 31.45 -25.37
CA SER A 896 -18.72 31.10 -26.46
C SER A 896 -17.50 30.31 -25.96
N LYS A 897 -17.20 30.40 -24.66
CA LYS A 897 -16.02 29.79 -24.06
C LYS A 897 -16.39 29.00 -22.78
N LEU A 898 -15.71 27.91 -22.57
CA LEU A 898 -15.77 27.11 -21.33
C LEU A 898 -14.42 27.18 -20.63
N ALA A 899 -14.38 27.73 -19.44
CA ALA A 899 -13.21 27.64 -18.57
C ALA A 899 -13.35 26.45 -17.63
N MET A 900 -12.23 25.77 -17.35
CA MET A 900 -12.20 24.57 -16.51
C MET A 900 -10.92 24.54 -15.68
N VAL A 901 -10.98 24.03 -14.47
CA VAL A 901 -9.80 23.55 -13.73
C VAL A 901 -9.67 22.07 -14.01
N ARG A 902 -8.62 21.70 -14.76
CA ARG A 902 -8.35 20.32 -15.14
C ARG A 902 -6.93 19.90 -14.76
N GLY A 903 -6.78 18.63 -14.48
CA GLY A 903 -5.49 18.05 -14.12
C GLY A 903 -5.61 16.73 -13.37
N HIS A 904 -4.54 16.39 -12.70
CA HIS A 904 -4.45 15.21 -11.83
C HIS A 904 -3.48 15.49 -10.68
N THR A 905 -3.57 14.66 -9.68
CA THR A 905 -2.62 14.63 -8.56
C THR A 905 -1.84 13.33 -8.61
N ASP A 906 -0.55 13.41 -8.79
CA ASP A 906 0.35 12.25 -8.65
C ASP A 906 0.66 12.03 -7.18
N SER A 907 0.40 10.83 -6.68
CA SER A 907 0.58 10.51 -5.27
C SER A 907 1.35 9.21 -5.11
N ASP A 908 2.46 9.27 -4.38
CA ASP A 908 3.34 8.13 -4.17
C ASP A 908 3.66 7.90 -2.70
N VAL A 909 3.86 6.64 -2.34
CA VAL A 909 4.34 6.28 -1.01
C VAL A 909 5.81 6.63 -0.89
N VAL A 910 6.17 7.36 0.16
CA VAL A 910 7.55 7.67 0.50
C VAL A 910 7.88 7.23 1.93
N LEU A 911 9.14 6.85 2.13
CA LEU A 911 9.72 6.63 3.45
C LEU A 911 10.65 7.79 3.80
N MET A 912 10.44 8.35 4.96
CA MET A 912 11.38 9.26 5.62
C MET A 912 12.15 8.47 6.67
N ARG A 913 13.47 8.38 6.53
CA ARG A 913 14.33 7.72 7.51
C ARG A 913 15.10 8.77 8.29
N ASP A 914 14.95 8.74 9.61
CA ASP A 914 15.70 9.63 10.49
C ASP A 914 17.19 9.28 10.39
N ALA A 915 18.00 10.25 9.94
CA ALA A 915 19.44 10.10 9.93
C ALA A 915 19.91 10.30 11.37
N GLN A 916 20.20 9.20 12.07
CA GLN A 916 20.85 9.28 13.37
C GLN A 916 22.16 10.05 13.26
N PRO A 917 22.52 10.89 14.26
CA PRO A 917 23.78 11.61 14.27
C PRO A 917 24.98 10.68 14.37
#